data_42fdf9debf111feba435fc4c2364fbe7
#
_entry.id   42fdf9debf111feba435fc4c2364fbe7
#
_cell.length_a   1.000
_cell.length_b   1.000
_cell.length_c   1.000
_cell.angle_alpha   90.00
_cell.angle_beta   90.00
_cell.angle_gamma   90.00
#
_symmetry.space_group_name_H-M   'P 1'
#
loop_
_entity.id
_entity.type
_entity.pdbx_description
1 polymer ?
#
loop_
_entity_poly.entity_id
_entity_poly.type
_entity_poly.pdbx_seq_one_letter_code
_entity_poly.pdbx_strand_id
1 'polypeptide(L)'
;MTIKEKNNYIVNRDISWMYFNRRILDEASNETNPLLERLSFLGIYSSNLDEFFQIRVATLGRMIELEENMHPINTNSKKVLKKILKLNEDYTLDFETIFMDLKSELQKENIFLVNELEMTPSQEKCVDSFYREELMNSLFPILVSRMSVEPKLNDKSIYLAVKISNTVKHEKNDKKEYALIEIPTGEFSRFFVLPKEGEKTCIMFLDDVIRYCLPYIFAQLNHDKYEAYTIKFTRDAEMEFDNTAYESVLEKVSKGVKSRRDGLPVRFVFDREIPSDLLRFTEKLLKIDKRDVHVCGARYHNLQDLISFPKIRRSELKYKNHPPIPVRAFEDSINLISLIRKKDQFIHCPYNSFDNFIRLLRESAINPEVKAIKISIYRLAKNSKVIMALICAALNGKKVTAIVELLARFDESSNINWATKMRDAGIKVILGIEGLKVHSKLAHITARKGNIACIGTGNFHEGTATVYTDFTLMTAHKGIVDEVESVFDFLEQPYLNPTFKQLIVAPQYMRKKLISLIKTEIDNAKEGKPAYILCKINHIVDSKIIEKLYQASNAGVVIKLLVRGNCSLITGVPKQSENIEALGIIDRYLEHCRIMIFANGGEERYFLGSADWMLRNLDFRVEVYTPVYDTDLQKQLKTVIEFGLKDNVTARIVDGSGKNLINYTANETPFRSQEELYNFYKRNYEYSFIEIEKQIT
;
A
#
# COMPACT_ATOMS: atom_id res chain seq x y z
N MET A 1 24.82 24.08 14.22
CA MET A 1 24.76 23.37 12.91
C MET A 1 24.46 24.36 11.82
N THR A 2 25.36 24.51 10.87
CA THR A 2 25.14 25.35 9.68
C THR A 2 24.10 24.70 8.76
N ILE A 3 23.48 25.48 7.85
CA ILE A 3 22.49 24.96 6.86
C ILE A 3 23.10 23.83 6.01
N LYS A 4 24.43 23.82 5.78
CA LYS A 4 25.16 22.76 5.06
C LYS A 4 25.27 21.47 5.88
N GLU A 5 25.44 21.57 7.19
CA GLU A 5 25.51 20.39 8.09
C GLU A 5 24.13 19.73 8.27
N LYS A 6 23.04 20.54 8.26
CA LYS A 6 21.67 20.00 8.27
C LYS A 6 21.32 19.17 7.01
N ASN A 7 21.90 19.48 5.85
CA ASN A 7 21.61 18.76 4.60
C ASN A 7 22.20 17.35 4.52
N ASN A 8 23.18 17.00 5.36
CA ASN A 8 23.76 15.67 5.43
C ASN A 8 23.24 14.82 6.61
N TYR A 9 22.29 15.35 7.36
CA TYR A 9 21.82 14.75 8.61
C TYR A 9 20.64 13.80 8.43
N ILE A 10 19.80 14.05 7.42
CA ILE A 10 18.64 13.22 7.07
C ILE A 10 18.42 13.18 5.57
N VAL A 11 17.93 12.06 5.06
CA VAL A 11 17.47 11.93 3.69
C VAL A 11 16.09 12.58 3.54
N ASN A 12 15.89 13.36 2.47
CA ASN A 12 14.55 13.88 2.17
C ASN A 12 13.55 12.71 1.99
N ARG A 13 12.37 12.84 2.58
CA ARG A 13 11.34 11.78 2.61
C ARG A 13 10.89 11.32 1.22
N ASP A 14 10.82 12.20 0.24
CA ASP A 14 10.33 11.88 -1.10
C ASP A 14 11.43 11.21 -1.94
N ILE A 15 12.70 11.57 -1.70
CA ILE A 15 13.86 10.85 -2.23
C ILE A 15 13.96 9.46 -1.60
N SER A 16 13.78 9.35 -0.29
CA SER A 16 13.75 8.06 0.41
C SER A 16 12.63 7.16 -0.10
N TRP A 17 11.50 7.75 -0.53
CA TRP A 17 10.42 7.00 -1.16
C TRP A 17 10.85 6.40 -2.51
N MET A 18 11.59 7.13 -3.32
CA MET A 18 12.15 6.60 -4.57
C MET A 18 13.06 5.40 -4.30
N TYR A 19 13.91 5.47 -3.26
CA TYR A 19 14.76 4.35 -2.85
C TYR A 19 13.95 3.13 -2.38
N PHE A 20 12.83 3.36 -1.69
CA PHE A 20 11.89 2.30 -1.32
C PHE A 20 11.27 1.65 -2.55
N ASN A 21 10.73 2.43 -3.49
CA ASN A 21 10.10 1.87 -4.68
C ASN A 21 11.13 1.13 -5.56
N ARG A 22 12.39 1.58 -5.56
CA ARG A 22 13.50 0.86 -6.20
C ARG A 22 13.68 -0.55 -5.63
N ARG A 23 13.55 -0.76 -4.31
CA ARG A 23 13.64 -2.11 -3.72
C ARG A 23 12.58 -3.07 -4.28
N ILE A 24 11.39 -2.57 -4.64
CA ILE A 24 10.35 -3.38 -5.28
C ILE A 24 10.78 -3.78 -6.70
N LEU A 25 11.40 -2.85 -7.43
CA LEU A 25 11.94 -3.12 -8.76
C LEU A 25 13.11 -4.14 -8.69
N ASP A 26 13.93 -4.04 -7.66
CA ASP A 26 15.01 -4.99 -7.41
C ASP A 26 14.48 -6.42 -7.16
N GLU A 27 13.29 -6.58 -6.54
CA GLU A 27 12.67 -7.90 -6.37
C GLU A 27 12.08 -8.46 -7.67
N ALA A 28 11.74 -7.61 -8.64
CA ALA A 28 11.35 -8.06 -9.98
C ALA A 28 12.54 -8.66 -10.75
N SER A 29 13.77 -8.20 -10.50
CA SER A 29 15.00 -8.77 -11.08
C SER A 29 15.59 -9.92 -10.28
N ASN A 30 15.13 -10.17 -9.05
CA ASN A 30 15.67 -11.18 -8.16
C ASN A 30 15.21 -12.59 -8.60
N GLU A 31 16.12 -13.39 -9.14
CA GLU A 31 15.85 -14.74 -9.66
C GLU A 31 15.45 -15.75 -8.57
N THR A 32 15.64 -15.44 -7.29
CA THR A 32 15.16 -16.29 -6.20
C THR A 32 13.63 -16.23 -6.06
N ASN A 33 12.99 -15.22 -6.66
CA ASN A 33 11.54 -15.11 -6.74
C ASN A 33 10.99 -15.85 -7.95
N PRO A 34 9.83 -16.54 -7.83
CA PRO A 34 9.18 -17.21 -8.96
C PRO A 34 8.82 -16.21 -10.08
N LEU A 35 8.87 -16.65 -11.32
CA LEU A 35 8.74 -15.81 -12.52
C LEU A 35 7.46 -14.95 -12.55
N LEU A 36 6.30 -15.53 -12.22
CA LEU A 36 5.03 -14.77 -12.22
C LEU A 36 4.93 -13.78 -11.06
N GLU A 37 5.64 -14.02 -9.97
CA GLU A 37 5.72 -13.05 -8.86
C GLU A 37 6.64 -11.87 -9.22
N ARG A 38 7.70 -12.12 -9.97
CA ARG A 38 8.57 -11.04 -10.50
C ARG A 38 7.78 -10.09 -11.41
N LEU A 39 6.86 -10.61 -12.26
CA LEU A 39 5.92 -9.78 -13.01
C LEU A 39 5.01 -8.96 -12.08
N SER A 40 4.51 -9.58 -11.01
CA SER A 40 3.68 -8.88 -10.03
C SER A 40 4.45 -7.74 -9.36
N PHE A 41 5.74 -7.91 -9.04
CA PHE A 41 6.57 -6.82 -8.50
C PHE A 41 6.74 -5.65 -9.47
N LEU A 42 6.88 -5.90 -10.78
CA LEU A 42 6.83 -4.83 -11.78
C LEU A 42 5.50 -4.06 -11.74
N GLY A 43 4.38 -4.80 -11.63
CA GLY A 43 3.06 -4.19 -11.51
C GLY A 43 2.92 -3.34 -10.26
N ILE A 44 3.40 -3.83 -9.12
CA ILE A 44 3.39 -3.10 -7.83
C ILE A 44 4.25 -1.83 -7.92
N TYR A 45 5.46 -1.93 -8.51
CA TYR A 45 6.34 -0.78 -8.74
C TYR A 45 5.62 0.30 -9.57
N SER A 46 4.97 -0.09 -10.67
CA SER A 46 4.24 0.81 -11.56
C SER A 46 3.06 1.49 -10.85
N SER A 47 2.26 0.73 -10.10
CA SER A 47 1.13 1.24 -9.33
C SER A 47 1.55 2.24 -8.26
N ASN A 48 2.60 1.92 -7.51
CA ASN A 48 3.15 2.80 -6.49
C ASN A 48 3.69 4.11 -7.07
N LEU A 49 4.36 4.03 -8.23
CA LEU A 49 4.91 5.19 -8.90
C LEU A 49 3.80 6.15 -9.35
N ASP A 50 2.70 5.63 -9.89
CA ASP A 50 1.54 6.44 -10.27
C ASP A 50 0.95 7.18 -9.07
N GLU A 51 0.75 6.51 -7.93
CA GLU A 51 0.26 7.13 -6.71
C GLU A 51 1.23 8.21 -6.18
N PHE A 52 2.52 7.95 -6.26
CA PHE A 52 3.54 8.92 -5.84
C PHE A 52 3.51 10.21 -6.66
N PHE A 53 3.42 10.10 -7.98
CA PHE A 53 3.31 11.28 -8.84
C PHE A 53 2.02 12.05 -8.58
N GLN A 54 0.91 11.34 -8.44
CA GLN A 54 -0.42 11.89 -8.22
C GLN A 54 -0.54 12.71 -6.93
N ILE A 55 0.23 12.32 -5.90
CA ILE A 55 0.10 12.90 -4.56
C ILE A 55 1.34 13.74 -4.23
N ARG A 56 2.53 13.16 -4.34
CA ARG A 56 3.75 13.78 -3.81
C ARG A 56 4.39 14.73 -4.79
N VAL A 57 4.49 14.35 -6.07
CA VAL A 57 5.04 15.24 -7.09
C VAL A 57 4.09 16.41 -7.34
N ALA A 58 2.78 16.18 -7.35
CA ALA A 58 1.77 17.23 -7.38
C ALA A 58 1.94 18.22 -6.22
N THR A 59 2.08 17.72 -4.97
CA THR A 59 2.34 18.58 -3.80
C THR A 59 3.64 19.36 -3.94
N LEU A 60 4.73 18.74 -4.44
CA LEU A 60 5.99 19.45 -4.67
C LEU A 60 5.84 20.56 -5.73
N GLY A 61 5.06 20.34 -6.78
CA GLY A 61 4.74 21.35 -7.79
C GLY A 61 4.08 22.58 -7.18
N ARG A 62 3.02 22.37 -6.40
CA ARG A 62 2.34 23.47 -5.67
C ARG A 62 3.26 24.20 -4.68
N MET A 63 4.13 23.45 -3.97
CA MET A 63 5.11 24.06 -3.07
C MET A 63 6.09 24.94 -3.83
N ILE A 64 6.54 24.54 -5.01
CA ILE A 64 7.45 25.32 -5.87
C ILE A 64 6.74 26.62 -6.31
N GLU A 65 5.49 26.54 -6.76
CA GLU A 65 4.71 27.73 -7.14
C GLU A 65 4.54 28.71 -5.98
N LEU A 66 4.23 28.23 -4.78
CA LEU A 66 4.14 29.05 -3.58
C LEU A 66 5.49 29.68 -3.20
N GLU A 67 6.57 28.91 -3.25
CA GLU A 67 7.93 29.38 -2.94
C GLU A 67 8.41 30.42 -3.98
N GLU A 68 8.08 30.26 -5.27
CA GLU A 68 8.41 31.22 -6.34
C GLU A 68 7.64 32.54 -6.19
N ASN A 69 6.39 32.48 -5.72
CA ASN A 69 5.59 33.66 -5.49
C ASN A 69 6.01 34.43 -4.23
N MET A 70 6.61 33.78 -3.22
CA MET A 70 7.04 34.41 -1.97
C MET A 70 8.49 34.91 -1.99
N HIS A 71 9.42 34.13 -2.55
CA HIS A 71 10.83 34.47 -2.66
C HIS A 71 11.48 33.75 -3.86
N PRO A 72 11.99 34.43 -4.88
CA PRO A 72 12.51 33.83 -6.11
C PRO A 72 13.89 33.15 -5.98
N ILE A 73 14.39 32.83 -4.76
CA ILE A 73 15.74 32.28 -4.56
C ILE A 73 15.68 30.81 -4.22
N ASN A 74 16.08 30.00 -5.20
CA ASN A 74 16.62 28.62 -5.12
C ASN A 74 15.97 27.71 -4.06
N THR A 75 14.72 27.33 -4.31
CA THR A 75 13.90 26.57 -3.40
C THR A 75 14.39 25.13 -3.24
N ASN A 76 14.36 24.62 -2.01
CA ASN A 76 14.75 23.24 -1.72
C ASN A 76 13.85 22.24 -2.48
N SER A 77 12.57 22.58 -2.69
CA SER A 77 11.57 21.78 -3.41
C SER A 77 11.95 21.54 -4.87
N LYS A 78 12.48 22.55 -5.57
CA LYS A 78 13.00 22.39 -6.96
C LYS A 78 14.16 21.39 -7.04
N LYS A 79 15.09 21.43 -6.09
CA LYS A 79 16.23 20.48 -6.05
C LYS A 79 15.76 19.06 -5.81
N VAL A 80 14.79 18.90 -4.89
CA VAL A 80 14.19 17.60 -4.58
C VAL A 80 13.48 17.05 -5.82
N LEU A 81 12.65 17.86 -6.49
CA LEU A 81 11.94 17.44 -7.70
C LEU A 81 12.93 17.05 -8.81
N LYS A 82 13.97 17.86 -9.08
CA LYS A 82 15.01 17.51 -10.05
C LYS A 82 15.68 16.17 -9.76
N LYS A 83 15.96 15.87 -8.48
CA LYS A 83 16.55 14.59 -8.10
C LYS A 83 15.58 13.44 -8.29
N ILE A 84 14.29 13.62 -7.95
CA ILE A 84 13.23 12.62 -8.17
C ILE A 84 13.11 12.29 -9.66
N LEU A 85 13.06 13.32 -10.53
CA LEU A 85 12.93 13.13 -11.97
C LEU A 85 14.12 12.38 -12.55
N LYS A 86 15.34 12.70 -12.10
CA LYS A 86 16.54 11.97 -12.54
C LYS A 86 16.50 10.50 -12.10
N LEU A 87 16.14 10.22 -10.84
CA LEU A 87 15.98 8.84 -10.36
C LEU A 87 14.88 8.10 -11.14
N ASN A 88 13.78 8.79 -11.47
CA ASN A 88 12.71 8.20 -12.25
C ASN A 88 13.16 7.84 -13.67
N GLU A 89 13.96 8.69 -14.31
CA GLU A 89 14.54 8.41 -15.63
C GLU A 89 15.41 7.15 -15.58
N ASP A 90 16.36 7.09 -14.63
CA ASP A 90 17.26 5.93 -14.46
C ASP A 90 16.46 4.64 -14.19
N TYR A 91 15.48 4.70 -13.29
CA TYR A 91 14.67 3.52 -12.94
C TYR A 91 13.68 3.10 -14.04
N THR A 92 13.29 4.01 -14.93
CA THR A 92 12.46 3.66 -16.09
C THR A 92 13.24 2.80 -17.08
N LEU A 93 14.51 3.09 -17.31
CA LEU A 93 15.39 2.27 -18.16
C LEU A 93 15.59 0.88 -17.58
N ASP A 94 15.86 0.80 -16.27
CA ASP A 94 15.98 -0.49 -15.59
C ASP A 94 14.68 -1.30 -15.64
N PHE A 95 13.53 -0.65 -15.46
CA PHE A 95 12.21 -1.27 -15.55
C PHE A 95 11.96 -1.87 -16.94
N GLU A 96 12.29 -1.13 -18.01
CA GLU A 96 12.15 -1.62 -19.39
C GLU A 96 13.06 -2.85 -19.62
N THR A 97 14.30 -2.81 -19.15
CA THR A 97 15.24 -3.92 -19.26
C THR A 97 14.70 -5.16 -18.52
N ILE A 98 14.30 -5.02 -17.27
CA ILE A 98 13.74 -6.14 -16.49
C ILE A 98 12.48 -6.71 -17.16
N PHE A 99 11.60 -5.87 -17.70
CA PHE A 99 10.42 -6.35 -18.41
C PHE A 99 10.78 -7.18 -19.65
N MET A 100 11.79 -6.77 -20.42
CA MET A 100 12.25 -7.52 -21.60
C MET A 100 12.90 -8.86 -21.21
N ASP A 101 13.67 -8.88 -20.13
CA ASP A 101 14.27 -10.10 -19.59
C ASP A 101 13.18 -11.07 -19.15
N LEU A 102 12.19 -10.61 -18.39
CA LEU A 102 11.05 -11.43 -17.96
C LEU A 102 10.21 -11.95 -19.14
N LYS A 103 10.04 -11.13 -20.19
CA LYS A 103 9.39 -11.57 -21.44
C LYS A 103 10.16 -12.73 -22.06
N SER A 104 11.49 -12.68 -22.07
CA SER A 104 12.34 -13.76 -22.60
C SER A 104 12.27 -15.02 -21.73
N GLU A 105 12.23 -14.87 -20.41
CA GLU A 105 12.06 -16.00 -19.48
C GLU A 105 10.68 -16.65 -19.62
N LEU A 106 9.60 -15.88 -19.80
CA LEU A 106 8.27 -16.41 -20.09
C LEU A 106 8.25 -17.27 -21.36
N GLN A 107 8.97 -16.87 -22.41
CA GLN A 107 9.06 -17.65 -23.65
C GLN A 107 9.71 -19.02 -23.42
N LYS A 108 10.72 -19.11 -22.54
CA LYS A 108 11.33 -20.40 -22.15
C LYS A 108 10.32 -21.33 -21.44
N GLU A 109 9.32 -20.74 -20.79
CA GLU A 109 8.22 -21.46 -20.13
C GLU A 109 6.99 -21.65 -21.02
N ASN A 110 7.14 -21.49 -22.35
CA ASN A 110 6.06 -21.58 -23.34
C ASN A 110 4.92 -20.57 -23.12
N ILE A 111 5.22 -19.41 -22.57
CA ILE A 111 4.29 -18.30 -22.38
C ILE A 111 4.76 -17.14 -23.25
N PHE A 112 3.96 -16.75 -24.22
CA PHE A 112 4.31 -15.75 -25.24
C PHE A 112 3.42 -14.51 -25.10
N LEU A 113 4.04 -13.35 -24.93
CA LEU A 113 3.37 -12.07 -25.10
C LEU A 113 3.50 -11.67 -26.57
N VAL A 114 2.41 -11.77 -27.31
CA VAL A 114 2.34 -11.49 -28.75
C VAL A 114 1.62 -10.15 -29.01
N ASN A 115 1.97 -9.50 -30.11
CA ASN A 115 1.31 -8.26 -30.56
C ASN A 115 0.42 -8.53 -31.80
N GLU A 116 -0.22 -7.49 -32.32
CA GLU A 116 -1.14 -7.57 -33.47
C GLU A 116 -0.51 -8.05 -34.80
N LEU A 117 0.82 -8.03 -34.88
CA LEU A 117 1.56 -8.43 -36.08
C LEU A 117 2.07 -9.89 -35.99
N GLU A 118 1.96 -10.52 -34.82
CA GLU A 118 2.53 -11.85 -34.53
C GLU A 118 1.46 -12.95 -34.43
N MET A 119 0.20 -12.62 -34.72
CA MET A 119 -0.92 -13.58 -34.63
C MET A 119 -0.93 -14.59 -35.77
N THR A 120 -1.39 -15.78 -35.45
CA THR A 120 -1.73 -16.79 -36.46
C THR A 120 -3.17 -16.60 -36.97
N PRO A 121 -3.55 -17.16 -38.13
CA PRO A 121 -4.91 -17.05 -38.65
C PRO A 121 -6.01 -17.57 -37.70
N SER A 122 -5.68 -18.50 -36.84
CA SER A 122 -6.61 -19.00 -35.79
C SER A 122 -6.81 -17.97 -34.69
N GLN A 123 -5.75 -17.30 -34.31
CA GLN A 123 -5.75 -16.25 -33.30
C GLN A 123 -6.44 -15.00 -33.80
N GLU A 124 -6.21 -14.60 -35.06
CA GLU A 124 -6.93 -13.49 -35.71
C GLU A 124 -8.45 -13.70 -35.69
N LYS A 125 -8.92 -14.90 -36.06
CA LYS A 125 -10.36 -15.22 -36.00
C LYS A 125 -10.91 -15.12 -34.58
N CYS A 126 -10.13 -15.49 -33.58
CA CYS A 126 -10.56 -15.37 -32.17
C CYS A 126 -10.67 -13.90 -31.77
N VAL A 127 -9.71 -13.06 -32.17
CA VAL A 127 -9.73 -11.61 -31.90
C VAL A 127 -10.90 -10.96 -32.66
N ASP A 128 -11.16 -11.32 -33.90
CA ASP A 128 -12.32 -10.84 -34.67
C ASP A 128 -13.67 -11.16 -34.00
N SER A 129 -13.81 -12.42 -33.49
CA SER A 129 -15.01 -12.82 -32.76
C SER A 129 -15.18 -12.02 -31.48
N PHE A 130 -14.12 -11.93 -30.65
CA PHE A 130 -14.12 -11.16 -29.42
C PHE A 130 -14.44 -9.67 -29.67
N TYR A 131 -13.86 -9.08 -30.70
CA TYR A 131 -14.16 -7.69 -31.07
C TYR A 131 -15.65 -7.51 -31.38
N ARG A 132 -16.21 -8.34 -32.26
CA ARG A 132 -17.61 -8.20 -32.72
C ARG A 132 -18.64 -8.53 -31.64
N GLU A 133 -18.36 -9.52 -30.80
CA GLU A 133 -19.32 -10.03 -29.82
C GLU A 133 -19.28 -9.25 -28.51
N GLU A 134 -18.12 -8.77 -28.08
CA GLU A 134 -17.93 -8.19 -26.76
C GLU A 134 -17.34 -6.78 -26.80
N LEU A 135 -16.15 -6.60 -27.42
CA LEU A 135 -15.34 -5.41 -27.25
C LEU A 135 -15.90 -4.18 -27.98
N MET A 136 -16.49 -4.35 -29.16
CA MET A 136 -16.95 -3.25 -30.04
C MET A 136 -17.92 -2.30 -29.29
N ASN A 137 -18.80 -2.83 -28.46
CA ASN A 137 -19.80 -2.05 -27.74
C ASN A 137 -19.22 -1.26 -26.55
N SER A 138 -18.00 -1.54 -26.13
CA SER A 138 -17.29 -0.86 -25.05
C SER A 138 -16.21 0.09 -25.54
N LEU A 139 -16.04 0.23 -26.86
CA LEU A 139 -15.10 1.17 -27.46
C LEU A 139 -15.81 2.44 -27.94
N PHE A 140 -15.38 3.58 -27.42
CA PHE A 140 -15.92 4.89 -27.76
C PHE A 140 -14.82 5.78 -28.34
N PRO A 141 -14.48 5.63 -29.64
CA PRO A 141 -13.44 6.46 -30.28
C PRO A 141 -13.90 7.91 -30.38
N ILE A 142 -13.03 8.82 -29.93
CA ILE A 142 -13.28 10.26 -29.95
C ILE A 142 -12.47 10.85 -31.10
N LEU A 143 -13.11 11.31 -32.17
CA LEU A 143 -12.47 12.02 -33.28
C LEU A 143 -12.14 13.45 -32.87
N VAL A 144 -10.94 13.66 -32.36
CA VAL A 144 -10.54 14.89 -31.69
C VAL A 144 -10.30 16.02 -32.71
N SER A 145 -9.94 15.68 -33.94
CA SER A 145 -9.79 16.63 -35.03
C SER A 145 -11.10 17.32 -35.45
N ARG A 146 -12.25 16.77 -35.10
CA ARG A 146 -13.60 17.26 -35.43
C ARG A 146 -14.34 17.90 -34.26
N MET A 147 -13.75 17.91 -33.07
CA MET A 147 -14.44 18.38 -31.86
C MET A 147 -14.51 19.91 -31.79
N SER A 148 -15.65 20.40 -31.35
CA SER A 148 -15.89 21.80 -30.96
C SER A 148 -15.79 22.04 -29.44
N VAL A 149 -15.77 20.97 -28.62
CA VAL A 149 -15.75 21.02 -27.16
C VAL A 149 -14.66 20.07 -26.66
N GLU A 150 -13.92 20.49 -25.63
CA GLU A 150 -12.87 19.71 -25.00
C GLU A 150 -13.41 18.40 -24.41
N PRO A 151 -12.81 17.22 -24.69
CA PRO A 151 -13.29 15.97 -24.13
C PRO A 151 -12.94 15.84 -22.65
N LYS A 152 -13.90 15.45 -21.84
CA LYS A 152 -13.64 15.04 -20.46
C LYS A 152 -13.09 13.62 -20.45
N LEU A 153 -11.79 13.48 -20.35
CA LEU A 153 -11.12 12.20 -20.31
C LEU A 153 -10.98 11.71 -18.87
N ASN A 154 -11.07 10.39 -18.68
CA ASN A 154 -10.90 9.74 -17.39
C ASN A 154 -9.44 9.78 -16.91
N ASP A 155 -9.22 10.15 -15.66
CA ASP A 155 -7.91 10.08 -15.02
C ASP A 155 -7.46 8.62 -14.84
N LYS A 156 -6.16 8.37 -14.93
CA LYS A 156 -5.52 7.04 -14.81
C LYS A 156 -5.84 6.05 -15.95
N SER A 157 -6.79 6.33 -16.80
CA SER A 157 -7.05 5.48 -17.95
C SER A 157 -5.89 5.54 -18.95
N ILE A 158 -5.71 4.44 -19.65
CA ILE A 158 -4.77 4.33 -20.76
C ILE A 158 -5.53 4.65 -22.03
N TYR A 159 -4.95 5.47 -22.89
CA TYR A 159 -5.53 5.83 -24.18
C TYR A 159 -4.60 5.42 -25.31
N LEU A 160 -5.19 5.09 -26.44
CA LEU A 160 -4.50 5.07 -27.74
C LEU A 160 -4.72 6.41 -28.43
N ALA A 161 -3.65 7.15 -28.65
CA ALA A 161 -3.64 8.29 -29.55
C ALA A 161 -3.47 7.76 -30.98
N VAL A 162 -4.49 7.94 -31.81
CA VAL A 162 -4.58 7.36 -33.14
C VAL A 162 -4.41 8.44 -34.17
N LYS A 163 -3.51 8.20 -35.12
CA LYS A 163 -3.32 8.98 -36.33
C LYS A 163 -3.91 8.22 -37.50
N ILE A 164 -4.80 8.89 -38.24
CA ILE A 164 -5.57 8.33 -39.34
C ILE A 164 -5.16 9.09 -40.59
N SER A 165 -4.70 8.41 -41.63
CA SER A 165 -4.17 9.00 -42.87
C SER A 165 -4.31 8.04 -44.03
N ASN A 166 -3.90 8.48 -45.22
CA ASN A 166 -3.81 7.62 -46.41
C ASN A 166 -2.37 7.35 -46.76
N THR A 167 -2.11 6.15 -47.30
CA THR A 167 -0.79 5.70 -47.75
C THR A 167 -0.34 6.51 -49.00
N VAL A 168 -1.30 6.81 -49.91
CA VAL A 168 -1.07 7.59 -51.10
C VAL A 168 -1.61 9.02 -50.91
N LYS A 169 -0.74 10.03 -51.05
CA LYS A 169 -1.15 11.44 -50.99
C LYS A 169 -1.92 11.83 -52.26
N HIS A 170 -3.20 12.02 -52.14
CA HIS A 170 -4.02 12.62 -53.21
C HIS A 170 -4.02 14.14 -53.06
N GLU A 171 -3.73 14.84 -54.15
CA GLU A 171 -3.25 16.25 -54.22
C GLU A 171 -4.16 17.36 -53.69
N LYS A 172 -5.24 17.18 -53.01
CA LYS A 172 -6.01 18.34 -52.46
C LYS A 172 -6.77 18.17 -51.17
N ASN A 173 -6.90 16.96 -50.61
CA ASN A 173 -7.76 16.74 -49.42
C ASN A 173 -7.21 15.76 -48.37
N ASP A 174 -5.90 15.62 -48.25
CA ASP A 174 -5.25 14.70 -47.30
C ASP A 174 -5.25 15.30 -45.88
N LYS A 175 -6.43 15.54 -45.33
CA LYS A 175 -6.54 15.92 -43.92
C LYS A 175 -6.28 14.70 -43.06
N LYS A 176 -5.14 14.69 -42.38
CA LYS A 176 -4.89 13.76 -41.25
C LYS A 176 -5.95 13.97 -40.20
N GLU A 177 -6.51 12.90 -39.73
CA GLU A 177 -7.41 12.93 -38.59
C GLU A 177 -6.76 12.30 -37.35
N TYR A 178 -7.14 12.77 -36.20
CA TYR A 178 -6.66 12.27 -34.92
C TYR A 178 -7.81 11.81 -34.07
N ALA A 179 -7.63 10.69 -33.40
CA ALA A 179 -8.62 10.13 -32.46
C ALA A 179 -7.97 9.69 -31.15
N LEU A 180 -8.78 9.61 -30.11
CA LEU A 180 -8.42 8.97 -28.84
C LEU A 180 -9.36 7.80 -28.61
N ILE A 181 -8.81 6.67 -28.18
CA ILE A 181 -9.57 5.49 -27.76
C ILE A 181 -9.14 5.15 -26.33
N GLU A 182 -10.07 5.16 -25.38
CA GLU A 182 -9.82 4.65 -24.03
C GLU A 182 -9.75 3.11 -24.08
N ILE A 183 -8.72 2.54 -23.44
CA ILE A 183 -8.62 1.10 -23.29
C ILE A 183 -9.52 0.70 -22.13
N PRO A 184 -10.59 -0.11 -22.33
CA PRO A 184 -11.64 -0.35 -21.34
C PRO A 184 -11.21 -1.37 -20.26
N THR A 185 -10.10 -1.10 -19.55
CA THR A 185 -9.58 -1.99 -18.49
C THR A 185 -10.49 -2.08 -17.26
N GLY A 186 -11.53 -1.24 -17.16
CA GLY A 186 -12.56 -1.33 -16.13
C GLY A 186 -13.58 -2.46 -16.37
N GLU A 187 -13.75 -2.89 -17.62
CA GLU A 187 -14.68 -3.96 -18.04
C GLU A 187 -13.94 -5.23 -18.42
N PHE A 188 -12.83 -5.10 -19.13
CA PHE A 188 -12.04 -6.22 -19.62
C PHE A 188 -10.68 -6.30 -18.94
N SER A 189 -10.14 -7.51 -18.84
CA SER A 189 -8.73 -7.69 -18.48
C SER A 189 -7.85 -7.03 -19.54
N ARG A 190 -6.76 -6.38 -19.12
CA ARG A 190 -5.77 -5.85 -20.06
C ARG A 190 -5.03 -6.95 -20.83
N PHE A 191 -5.18 -8.20 -20.39
CA PHE A 191 -4.56 -9.38 -21.02
C PHE A 191 -5.64 -10.26 -21.64
N PHE A 192 -5.54 -10.46 -22.93
CA PHE A 192 -6.40 -11.36 -23.69
C PHE A 192 -5.64 -12.67 -23.95
N VAL A 193 -6.21 -13.79 -23.51
CA VAL A 193 -5.59 -15.11 -23.71
C VAL A 193 -6.08 -15.68 -25.04
N LEU A 194 -5.15 -15.86 -25.96
CA LEU A 194 -5.40 -16.39 -27.29
C LEU A 194 -5.53 -17.91 -27.29
N PRO A 195 -6.13 -18.52 -28.33
CA PRO A 195 -6.12 -19.95 -28.53
C PRO A 195 -4.69 -20.53 -28.49
N LYS A 196 -4.54 -21.65 -27.82
CA LYS A 196 -3.24 -22.32 -27.70
C LYS A 196 -2.75 -22.83 -29.05
N GLU A 197 -1.45 -22.76 -29.27
CA GLU A 197 -0.74 -23.35 -30.36
C GLU A 197 0.18 -24.48 -29.85
N GLY A 198 -0.30 -25.71 -29.87
CA GLY A 198 0.38 -26.81 -29.21
C GLY A 198 0.49 -26.54 -27.69
N GLU A 199 1.71 -26.52 -27.17
CA GLU A 199 1.97 -26.24 -25.76
C GLU A 199 2.10 -24.73 -25.43
N LYS A 200 2.12 -23.87 -26.46
CA LYS A 200 2.30 -22.42 -26.28
C LYS A 200 1.03 -21.76 -25.76
N THR A 201 1.17 -21.04 -24.69
CA THR A 201 0.15 -20.11 -24.17
C THR A 201 0.45 -18.71 -24.68
N CYS A 202 -0.37 -18.20 -25.62
CA CYS A 202 -0.21 -16.87 -26.19
C CYS A 202 -1.13 -15.88 -25.48
N ILE A 203 -0.60 -14.74 -25.08
CA ILE A 203 -1.29 -13.68 -24.37
C ILE A 203 -1.04 -12.37 -25.12
N MET A 204 -2.07 -11.61 -25.35
CA MET A 204 -2.01 -10.31 -26.04
C MET A 204 -2.50 -9.20 -25.12
N PHE A 205 -1.87 -8.03 -25.18
CA PHE A 205 -2.42 -6.86 -24.52
C PHE A 205 -3.70 -6.39 -25.22
N LEU A 206 -4.69 -5.96 -24.46
CA LEU A 206 -5.92 -5.37 -24.99
C LEU A 206 -5.63 -4.14 -25.88
N ASP A 207 -4.54 -3.44 -25.60
CA ASP A 207 -3.96 -2.38 -26.42
C ASP A 207 -3.74 -2.85 -27.87
N ASP A 208 -3.18 -4.04 -28.05
CA ASP A 208 -2.86 -4.59 -29.36
C ASP A 208 -4.08 -5.24 -30.02
N VAL A 209 -5.00 -5.79 -29.24
CA VAL A 209 -6.33 -6.20 -29.74
C VAL A 209 -7.02 -5.01 -30.40
N ILE A 210 -7.01 -3.83 -29.74
CA ILE A 210 -7.62 -2.62 -30.27
C ILE A 210 -6.84 -2.12 -31.51
N ARG A 211 -5.50 -2.19 -31.50
CA ARG A 211 -4.67 -1.82 -32.67
C ARG A 211 -5.01 -2.65 -33.90
N TYR A 212 -5.16 -3.95 -33.73
CA TYR A 212 -5.60 -4.86 -34.80
C TYR A 212 -6.97 -4.44 -35.34
N CYS A 213 -7.88 -4.01 -34.48
CA CYS A 213 -9.26 -3.68 -34.84
C CYS A 213 -9.41 -2.26 -35.41
N LEU A 214 -8.37 -1.41 -35.46
CA LEU A 214 -8.48 -0.02 -35.96
C LEU A 214 -9.13 0.11 -37.34
N PRO A 215 -8.84 -0.74 -38.37
CA PRO A 215 -9.51 -0.69 -39.65
C PRO A 215 -11.03 -0.89 -39.55
N TYR A 216 -11.49 -1.72 -38.61
CA TYR A 216 -12.93 -1.94 -38.40
C TYR A 216 -13.57 -0.78 -37.64
N ILE A 217 -12.86 -0.24 -36.60
CA ILE A 217 -13.34 0.87 -35.78
C ILE A 217 -13.55 2.13 -36.65
N PHE A 218 -12.65 2.39 -37.57
CA PHE A 218 -12.66 3.61 -38.42
C PHE A 218 -13.08 3.34 -39.86
N ALA A 219 -13.74 2.22 -40.17
CA ALA A 219 -14.18 1.85 -41.52
C ALA A 219 -14.98 2.92 -42.26
N GLN A 220 -15.68 3.81 -41.51
CA GLN A 220 -16.50 4.89 -42.11
C GLN A 220 -15.68 6.12 -42.56
N LEU A 221 -14.37 6.16 -42.32
CA LEU A 221 -13.55 7.35 -42.58
C LEU A 221 -12.84 7.33 -43.91
N ASN A 222 -12.95 6.26 -44.70
CA ASN A 222 -12.31 6.11 -46.01
C ASN A 222 -10.79 6.39 -46.00
N HIS A 223 -10.09 5.91 -44.96
CA HIS A 223 -8.64 5.95 -44.84
C HIS A 223 -8.08 4.53 -44.85
N ASP A 224 -6.81 4.37 -45.16
CA ASP A 224 -6.14 3.07 -45.31
C ASP A 224 -4.95 2.88 -44.35
N LYS A 225 -4.56 3.93 -43.59
CA LYS A 225 -3.44 3.88 -42.66
C LYS A 225 -3.84 4.37 -41.28
N TYR A 226 -3.64 3.46 -40.29
CA TYR A 226 -3.93 3.71 -38.88
C TYR A 226 -2.67 3.44 -38.06
N GLU A 227 -2.25 4.44 -37.28
CA GLU A 227 -1.10 4.36 -36.40
C GLU A 227 -1.56 4.72 -34.96
N ALA A 228 -1.34 3.85 -33.97
CA ALA A 228 -1.82 4.08 -32.62
C ALA A 228 -0.70 3.95 -31.59
N TYR A 229 -0.61 4.93 -30.72
CA TYR A 229 0.44 5.06 -29.71
C TYR A 229 -0.19 5.21 -28.33
N THR A 230 0.36 4.49 -27.36
CA THR A 230 -0.18 4.51 -26.00
C THR A 230 0.20 5.80 -25.31
N ILE A 231 -0.77 6.44 -24.69
CA ILE A 231 -0.59 7.60 -23.83
C ILE A 231 -1.30 7.40 -22.50
N LYS A 232 -0.79 8.05 -21.46
CA LYS A 232 -1.44 8.13 -20.16
C LYS A 232 -1.14 9.48 -19.51
N PHE A 233 -2.14 10.07 -18.91
CA PHE A 233 -1.95 11.23 -18.06
C PHE A 233 -2.47 10.94 -16.65
N THR A 234 -1.90 11.61 -15.67
CA THR A 234 -2.25 11.51 -14.27
C THR A 234 -2.55 12.90 -13.74
N ARG A 235 -3.71 13.08 -13.13
CA ARG A 235 -4.15 14.35 -12.54
C ARG A 235 -3.84 14.41 -11.06
N ASP A 236 -3.82 15.62 -10.49
CA ASP A 236 -3.70 15.82 -9.05
C ASP A 236 -4.88 15.16 -8.32
N ALA A 237 -4.57 14.34 -7.31
CA ALA A 237 -5.58 13.61 -6.54
C ALA A 237 -5.95 14.30 -5.22
N GLU A 238 -5.36 15.45 -4.89
CA GLU A 238 -5.77 16.17 -3.68
C GLU A 238 -7.15 16.80 -3.86
N MET A 239 -7.98 16.61 -2.84
CA MET A 239 -9.31 17.22 -2.78
C MET A 239 -9.18 18.55 -2.06
N GLU A 240 -9.54 19.64 -2.72
CA GLU A 240 -9.82 20.90 -2.05
C GLU A 240 -11.23 20.82 -1.44
N PHE A 241 -11.32 21.03 -0.13
CA PHE A 241 -12.59 21.13 0.57
C PHE A 241 -12.91 22.61 0.74
N ASP A 242 -13.94 23.07 0.06
CA ASP A 242 -14.54 24.36 0.37
C ASP A 242 -15.10 24.33 1.80
N ASN A 243 -14.63 25.25 2.63
CA ASN A 243 -15.07 25.41 4.02
C ASN A 243 -16.46 26.08 4.10
N THR A 244 -17.43 25.64 3.30
CA THR A 244 -18.80 26.10 3.44
C THR A 244 -19.43 25.45 4.67
N ALA A 245 -19.87 26.27 5.60
CA ALA A 245 -20.40 25.86 6.92
C ALA A 245 -21.71 25.05 6.87
N TYR A 246 -22.34 24.93 5.70
CA TYR A 246 -23.69 24.37 5.56
C TYR A 246 -23.76 22.97 4.94
N GLU A 247 -22.63 22.38 4.50
CA GLU A 247 -22.63 21.05 3.87
C GLU A 247 -22.18 19.95 4.83
N SER A 248 -22.89 18.81 4.78
CA SER A 248 -22.48 17.64 5.56
C SER A 248 -21.13 17.10 5.09
N VAL A 249 -20.35 16.45 5.98
CA VAL A 249 -19.07 15.80 5.64
C VAL A 249 -19.23 14.82 4.47
N LEU A 250 -20.37 14.11 4.39
CA LEU A 250 -20.71 13.20 3.29
C LEU A 250 -20.83 13.92 1.94
N GLU A 251 -21.48 15.07 1.90
CA GLU A 251 -21.63 15.88 0.69
C GLU A 251 -20.30 16.48 0.25
N LYS A 252 -19.51 17.01 1.19
CA LYS A 252 -18.15 17.52 0.93
C LYS A 252 -17.25 16.45 0.32
N VAL A 253 -17.22 15.23 0.88
CA VAL A 253 -16.44 14.11 0.36
C VAL A 253 -16.94 13.67 -1.00
N SER A 254 -18.26 13.59 -1.19
CA SER A 254 -18.86 13.22 -2.48
C SER A 254 -18.56 14.22 -3.59
N LYS A 255 -18.58 15.53 -3.29
CA LYS A 255 -18.18 16.61 -4.21
C LYS A 255 -16.67 16.55 -4.49
N GLY A 256 -15.83 16.38 -3.47
CA GLY A 256 -14.38 16.24 -3.63
C GLY A 256 -13.98 15.05 -4.49
N VAL A 257 -14.66 13.91 -4.40
CA VAL A 257 -14.46 12.76 -5.29
C VAL A 257 -14.79 13.10 -6.75
N LYS A 258 -15.82 13.91 -6.99
CA LYS A 258 -16.18 14.38 -8.34
C LYS A 258 -15.16 15.40 -8.88
N SER A 259 -14.69 16.34 -8.05
CA SER A 259 -13.75 17.39 -8.47
C SER A 259 -12.34 16.87 -8.82
N ARG A 260 -11.93 15.71 -8.31
CA ARG A 260 -10.67 15.04 -8.74
C ARG A 260 -10.61 14.79 -10.25
N ARG A 261 -11.74 14.64 -10.92
CA ARG A 261 -11.81 14.42 -12.37
C ARG A 261 -11.44 15.67 -13.18
N ASP A 262 -11.51 16.85 -12.56
CA ASP A 262 -11.25 18.15 -13.18
C ASP A 262 -9.87 18.74 -12.76
N GLY A 263 -9.04 17.98 -12.01
CA GLY A 263 -7.69 18.39 -11.58
C GLY A 263 -6.73 18.62 -12.75
N LEU A 264 -5.71 19.47 -12.55
CA LEU A 264 -4.66 19.73 -13.55
C LEU A 264 -3.81 18.47 -13.78
N PRO A 265 -3.34 18.20 -15.02
CA PRO A 265 -2.37 17.15 -15.28
C PRO A 265 -1.10 17.38 -14.47
N VAL A 266 -0.50 16.31 -13.97
CA VAL A 266 0.77 16.34 -13.21
C VAL A 266 1.85 15.53 -13.91
N ARG A 267 1.45 14.48 -14.61
CA ARG A 267 2.34 13.58 -15.35
C ARG A 267 1.70 13.16 -16.65
N PHE A 268 2.48 13.22 -17.71
CA PHE A 268 2.12 12.71 -19.02
C PHE A 268 3.15 11.67 -19.48
N VAL A 269 2.70 10.45 -19.72
CA VAL A 269 3.52 9.34 -20.23
C VAL A 269 3.06 9.06 -21.66
N PHE A 270 3.99 8.95 -22.58
CA PHE A 270 3.70 8.70 -23.98
C PHE A 270 4.70 7.73 -24.60
N ASP A 271 4.26 6.98 -25.59
CA ASP A 271 5.09 6.08 -26.39
C ASP A 271 6.19 6.87 -27.09
N ARG A 272 7.46 6.46 -26.96
CA ARG A 272 8.61 7.15 -27.58
C ARG A 272 8.56 7.21 -29.10
N GLU A 273 7.82 6.32 -29.74
CA GLU A 273 7.68 6.25 -31.18
C GLU A 273 6.53 7.13 -31.70
N ILE A 274 5.81 7.84 -30.82
CA ILE A 274 4.70 8.71 -31.20
C ILE A 274 5.21 9.84 -32.15
N PRO A 275 4.59 10.03 -33.32
CA PRO A 275 4.97 11.13 -34.26
C PRO A 275 4.80 12.49 -33.59
N SER A 276 5.74 13.40 -33.86
CA SER A 276 5.77 14.72 -33.24
C SER A 276 4.55 15.60 -33.54
N ASP A 277 3.86 15.36 -34.67
CA ASP A 277 2.60 16.02 -35.00
C ASP A 277 1.46 15.56 -34.11
N LEU A 278 1.34 14.25 -33.87
CA LEU A 278 0.35 13.65 -32.98
C LEU A 278 0.64 14.03 -31.53
N LEU A 279 1.91 13.98 -31.09
CA LEU A 279 2.30 14.34 -29.72
C LEU A 279 1.89 15.78 -29.40
N ARG A 280 2.30 16.75 -30.23
CA ARG A 280 1.94 18.18 -30.05
C ARG A 280 0.43 18.41 -30.04
N PHE A 281 -0.29 17.69 -30.91
CA PHE A 281 -1.74 17.75 -30.91
C PHE A 281 -2.35 17.25 -29.60
N THR A 282 -1.86 16.13 -29.09
CA THR A 282 -2.31 15.53 -27.84
C THR A 282 -1.99 16.39 -26.61
N GLU A 283 -0.77 16.95 -26.54
CA GLU A 283 -0.38 17.88 -25.48
C GLU A 283 -1.28 19.11 -25.43
N LYS A 284 -1.57 19.70 -26.60
CA LYS A 284 -2.47 20.85 -26.69
C LYS A 284 -3.89 20.51 -26.26
N LEU A 285 -4.41 19.35 -26.69
CA LEU A 285 -5.74 18.86 -26.32
C LEU A 285 -5.90 18.65 -24.82
N LEU A 286 -4.89 18.05 -24.18
CA LEU A 286 -4.88 17.72 -22.75
C LEU A 286 -4.46 18.90 -21.89
N LYS A 287 -4.12 20.05 -22.48
CA LYS A 287 -3.58 21.25 -21.81
C LYS A 287 -2.33 20.93 -20.97
N ILE A 288 -1.49 20.04 -21.48
CA ILE A 288 -0.23 19.69 -20.87
C ILE A 288 0.77 20.81 -21.07
N ASP A 289 1.28 21.35 -19.97
CA ASP A 289 2.25 22.44 -19.95
C ASP A 289 3.68 21.88 -19.90
N LYS A 290 4.66 22.71 -20.32
CA LYS A 290 6.10 22.39 -20.18
C LYS A 290 6.54 22.20 -18.72
N ARG A 291 5.74 22.66 -17.76
CA ARG A 291 5.96 22.47 -16.33
C ARG A 291 5.55 21.10 -15.83
N ASP A 292 4.67 20.41 -16.57
CA ASP A 292 4.21 19.08 -16.24
C ASP A 292 5.33 18.04 -16.47
N VAL A 293 5.26 16.93 -15.79
CA VAL A 293 6.27 15.88 -15.92
C VAL A 293 6.00 15.07 -17.18
N HIS A 294 6.85 15.22 -18.19
CA HIS A 294 6.83 14.43 -19.41
C HIS A 294 7.71 13.19 -19.23
N VAL A 295 7.16 12.00 -19.47
CA VAL A 295 7.88 10.73 -19.41
C VAL A 295 7.77 10.04 -20.77
N CYS A 296 8.92 9.87 -21.43
CA CYS A 296 9.04 9.09 -22.65
C CYS A 296 9.08 7.61 -22.26
N GLY A 297 8.01 6.86 -22.54
CA GLY A 297 7.86 5.45 -22.22
C GLY A 297 8.06 4.53 -23.41
N ALA A 298 7.99 3.23 -23.16
CA ALA A 298 7.93 2.21 -24.20
C ALA A 298 6.50 2.07 -24.77
N ARG A 299 6.31 1.19 -25.77
CA ARG A 299 5.02 0.84 -26.37
C ARG A 299 3.95 0.48 -25.33
N TYR A 300 4.34 -0.30 -24.31
CA TYR A 300 3.50 -0.62 -23.15
C TYR A 300 4.04 0.11 -21.92
N HIS A 301 3.23 0.95 -21.36
CA HIS A 301 3.52 1.61 -20.10
C HIS A 301 2.32 1.50 -19.15
N ASN A 302 2.48 1.92 -17.90
CA ASN A 302 1.48 1.70 -16.86
C ASN A 302 1.15 0.22 -16.68
N LEU A 303 2.16 -0.57 -16.37
CA LEU A 303 2.06 -2.03 -16.27
C LEU A 303 1.56 -2.51 -14.88
N GLN A 304 0.74 -1.70 -14.16
CA GLN A 304 0.11 -2.11 -12.91
C GLN A 304 -0.75 -3.38 -13.09
N ASP A 305 -1.28 -3.60 -14.28
CA ASP A 305 -2.14 -4.75 -14.60
C ASP A 305 -1.38 -6.08 -14.53
N LEU A 306 -0.03 -6.07 -14.53
CA LEU A 306 0.79 -7.26 -14.30
C LEU A 306 0.51 -7.92 -12.94
N ILE A 307 -0.02 -7.18 -11.96
CA ILE A 307 -0.50 -7.75 -10.67
C ILE A 307 -1.63 -8.77 -10.92
N SER A 308 -2.42 -8.54 -11.98
CA SER A 308 -3.56 -9.37 -12.38
C SER A 308 -3.24 -10.19 -13.64
N PHE A 309 -1.99 -10.55 -13.86
CA PHE A 309 -1.58 -11.38 -14.99
C PHE A 309 -2.41 -12.66 -15.07
N PRO A 310 -2.77 -13.16 -16.27
CA PRO A 310 -3.64 -14.32 -16.43
C PRO A 310 -3.22 -15.52 -15.59
N LYS A 311 -4.21 -16.23 -15.02
CA LYS A 311 -3.96 -17.42 -14.21
C LYS A 311 -3.49 -18.57 -15.08
N ILE A 312 -2.19 -18.74 -15.16
CA ILE A 312 -1.57 -19.89 -15.81
C ILE A 312 -1.49 -21.03 -14.80
N ARG A 313 -1.93 -22.23 -15.16
CA ARG A 313 -1.89 -23.42 -14.29
C ARG A 313 -0.46 -24.01 -14.20
N ARG A 314 0.47 -23.23 -13.69
CA ARG A 314 1.90 -23.53 -13.51
C ARG A 314 2.28 -23.10 -12.09
N SER A 315 2.10 -24.01 -11.13
CA SER A 315 2.32 -23.73 -9.70
C SER A 315 3.78 -23.44 -9.36
N GLU A 316 4.71 -23.97 -10.14
CA GLU A 316 6.15 -23.78 -10.01
C GLU A 316 6.62 -22.37 -10.34
N LEU A 317 5.83 -21.61 -11.11
CA LEU A 317 6.11 -20.21 -11.44
C LEU A 317 5.55 -19.21 -10.41
N LYS A 318 5.00 -19.70 -9.30
CA LYS A 318 4.44 -18.90 -8.19
C LYS A 318 4.99 -19.37 -6.87
N TYR A 319 4.85 -18.51 -5.85
CA TYR A 319 5.12 -18.94 -4.48
C TYR A 319 4.27 -20.14 -4.08
N LYS A 320 4.86 -21.06 -3.31
CA LYS A 320 4.11 -22.17 -2.70
C LYS A 320 2.92 -21.64 -1.92
N ASN A 321 1.81 -22.35 -1.99
CA ASN A 321 0.65 -21.96 -1.17
C ASN A 321 0.97 -22.13 0.31
N HIS A 322 0.75 -21.09 1.09
CA HIS A 322 0.86 -21.09 2.55
C HIS A 322 -0.55 -20.89 3.15
N PRO A 323 -1.30 -21.97 3.37
CA PRO A 323 -2.58 -21.84 4.05
C PRO A 323 -2.37 -21.32 5.48
N PRO A 324 -3.27 -20.45 5.99
CA PRO A 324 -3.17 -19.96 7.34
C PRO A 324 -3.11 -21.11 8.37
N ILE A 325 -2.15 -21.04 9.27
CA ILE A 325 -1.94 -22.04 10.33
C ILE A 325 -2.95 -21.75 11.46
N PRO A 326 -3.68 -22.75 11.92
CA PRO A 326 -4.60 -22.59 13.05
C PRO A 326 -3.86 -22.17 14.32
N VAL A 327 -4.55 -21.47 15.20
CA VAL A 327 -4.08 -21.17 16.56
C VAL A 327 -4.81 -22.09 17.52
N ARG A 328 -4.08 -23.00 18.14
CA ARG A 328 -4.62 -24.06 18.99
C ARG A 328 -5.63 -23.56 20.04
N ALA A 329 -5.27 -22.49 20.74
CA ALA A 329 -6.14 -21.90 21.75
C ALA A 329 -7.53 -21.50 21.21
N PHE A 330 -7.61 -21.07 19.96
CA PHE A 330 -8.89 -20.75 19.31
C PHE A 330 -9.64 -22.01 18.87
N GLU A 331 -8.95 -23.05 18.42
CA GLU A 331 -9.61 -24.30 18.01
C GLU A 331 -10.23 -25.03 19.20
N ASP A 332 -9.51 -25.14 20.31
CA ASP A 332 -9.95 -25.84 21.51
C ASP A 332 -11.04 -25.07 22.30
N SER A 333 -11.27 -23.80 21.94
CA SER A 333 -12.22 -22.96 22.65
C SER A 333 -13.54 -22.80 21.91
N ILE A 334 -14.63 -23.15 22.57
CA ILE A 334 -16.00 -22.85 22.10
C ILE A 334 -16.35 -21.38 22.37
N ASN A 335 -15.77 -20.77 23.40
CA ASN A 335 -16.08 -19.43 23.88
C ASN A 335 -14.81 -18.56 23.90
N LEU A 336 -14.61 -17.75 22.85
CA LEU A 336 -13.44 -16.90 22.69
C LEU A 336 -13.38 -15.76 23.72
N ILE A 337 -14.53 -15.24 24.13
CA ILE A 337 -14.60 -14.21 25.19
C ILE A 337 -14.02 -14.76 26.48
N SER A 338 -14.38 -15.99 26.86
CA SER A 338 -13.84 -16.65 28.05
C SER A 338 -12.35 -16.99 27.92
N LEU A 339 -11.90 -17.37 26.72
CA LEU A 339 -10.50 -17.64 26.44
C LEU A 339 -9.65 -16.37 26.64
N ILE A 340 -10.05 -15.24 26.04
CA ILE A 340 -9.33 -13.96 26.11
C ILE A 340 -9.29 -13.42 27.53
N ARG A 341 -10.35 -13.65 28.34
CA ARG A 341 -10.35 -13.28 29.76
C ARG A 341 -9.34 -14.05 30.61
N LYS A 342 -9.00 -15.28 30.20
CA LYS A 342 -8.01 -16.10 30.91
C LYS A 342 -6.59 -15.73 30.56
N LYS A 343 -6.34 -15.43 29.27
CA LYS A 343 -5.02 -15.13 28.73
C LYS A 343 -5.15 -14.29 27.46
N ASP A 344 -4.29 -13.30 27.30
CA ASP A 344 -4.18 -12.52 26.08
C ASP A 344 -3.90 -13.42 24.87
N GLN A 345 -4.45 -13.06 23.71
CA GLN A 345 -4.31 -13.82 22.47
C GLN A 345 -3.79 -12.94 21.35
N PHE A 346 -2.97 -13.53 20.44
CA PHE A 346 -2.58 -12.93 19.17
C PHE A 346 -3.19 -13.65 17.97
N ILE A 347 -3.46 -12.85 16.94
CA ILE A 347 -3.55 -13.32 15.56
C ILE A 347 -2.46 -12.59 14.79
N HIS A 348 -1.58 -13.32 14.11
CA HIS A 348 -0.58 -12.78 13.20
C HIS A 348 -0.92 -13.15 11.77
N CYS A 349 -1.66 -12.27 11.08
CA CYS A 349 -1.97 -12.43 9.66
C CYS A 349 -0.71 -12.18 8.79
N PRO A 350 -0.60 -12.85 7.63
CA PRO A 350 -1.47 -13.90 7.09
C PRO A 350 -1.12 -15.30 7.58
N TYR A 351 -0.12 -15.45 8.47
CA TYR A 351 0.29 -16.74 9.01
C TYR A 351 -0.83 -17.43 9.78
N ASN A 352 -1.68 -16.64 10.49
CA ASN A 352 -2.91 -17.13 11.10
C ASN A 352 -4.13 -16.56 10.37
N SER A 353 -5.27 -17.26 10.44
CA SER A 353 -6.51 -16.79 9.83
C SER A 353 -7.13 -15.61 10.55
N PHE A 354 -7.50 -14.58 9.80
CA PHE A 354 -8.30 -13.44 10.26
C PHE A 354 -9.72 -13.84 10.68
N ASP A 355 -10.19 -15.02 10.26
CA ASP A 355 -11.52 -15.54 10.63
C ASP A 355 -11.69 -15.69 12.15
N ASN A 356 -10.61 -15.81 12.93
CA ASN A 356 -10.69 -15.81 14.38
C ASN A 356 -11.21 -14.48 14.96
N PHE A 357 -10.84 -13.34 14.36
CA PHE A 357 -11.41 -12.05 14.74
C PHE A 357 -12.89 -11.94 14.34
N ILE A 358 -13.24 -12.41 13.15
CA ILE A 358 -14.63 -12.45 12.68
C ILE A 358 -15.46 -13.35 13.60
N ARG A 359 -14.92 -14.50 14.03
CA ARG A 359 -15.56 -15.42 14.96
C ARG A 359 -15.83 -14.75 16.32
N LEU A 360 -14.88 -13.98 16.86
CA LEU A 360 -15.08 -13.21 18.08
C LEU A 360 -16.23 -12.20 17.96
N LEU A 361 -16.31 -11.48 16.85
CA LEU A 361 -17.42 -10.53 16.59
C LEU A 361 -18.77 -11.25 16.45
N ARG A 362 -18.80 -12.40 15.76
CA ARG A 362 -20.02 -13.22 15.61
C ARG A 362 -20.47 -13.80 16.95
N GLU A 363 -19.54 -14.30 17.77
CA GLU A 363 -19.83 -14.74 19.13
C GLU A 363 -20.39 -13.57 19.95
N SER A 364 -19.76 -12.40 19.88
CA SER A 364 -20.22 -11.19 20.56
C SER A 364 -21.62 -10.75 20.14
N ALA A 365 -21.99 -10.97 18.90
CA ALA A 365 -23.30 -10.62 18.38
C ALA A 365 -24.45 -11.41 19.03
N ILE A 366 -24.22 -12.67 19.35
CA ILE A 366 -25.27 -13.57 19.92
C ILE A 366 -25.11 -13.81 21.43
N ASN A 367 -23.94 -13.54 22.01
CA ASN A 367 -23.68 -13.81 23.42
C ASN A 367 -24.51 -12.89 24.33
N PRO A 368 -25.35 -13.43 25.26
CA PRO A 368 -26.19 -12.61 26.12
C PRO A 368 -25.42 -11.78 27.15
N GLU A 369 -24.16 -12.11 27.45
CA GLU A 369 -23.30 -11.31 28.33
C GLU A 369 -22.83 -10.01 27.68
N VAL A 370 -22.74 -9.96 26.33
CA VAL A 370 -22.30 -8.78 25.59
C VAL A 370 -23.42 -7.76 25.50
N LYS A 371 -23.11 -6.51 25.85
CA LYS A 371 -24.03 -5.38 25.83
C LYS A 371 -23.77 -4.42 24.67
N ALA A 372 -22.48 -4.17 24.38
CA ALA A 372 -22.10 -3.20 23.36
C ALA A 372 -20.81 -3.61 22.62
N ILE A 373 -20.67 -3.11 21.39
CA ILE A 373 -19.45 -3.24 20.57
C ILE A 373 -19.14 -1.86 20.01
N LYS A 374 -17.92 -1.35 20.24
CA LYS A 374 -17.38 -0.16 19.58
C LYS A 374 -16.24 -0.60 18.67
N ILE A 375 -16.12 -0.05 17.46
CA ILE A 375 -15.06 -0.40 16.49
C ILE A 375 -14.64 0.81 15.67
N SER A 376 -13.34 0.92 15.37
CA SER A 376 -12.81 1.90 14.42
C SER A 376 -12.54 1.23 13.06
N ILE A 377 -12.98 1.88 11.98
CA ILE A 377 -12.96 1.37 10.61
C ILE A 377 -12.27 2.37 9.70
N TYR A 378 -11.21 1.95 9.03
CA TYR A 378 -10.49 2.76 8.05
C TYR A 378 -10.78 2.35 6.61
N ARG A 379 -10.74 1.04 6.31
CA ARG A 379 -11.03 0.42 5.02
C ARG A 379 -11.84 -0.84 5.22
N LEU A 380 -12.75 -1.11 4.28
CA LEU A 380 -13.65 -2.25 4.31
C LEU A 380 -13.60 -3.05 3.02
N ALA A 381 -13.72 -4.36 3.12
CA ALA A 381 -13.89 -5.23 1.98
C ALA A 381 -15.26 -5.00 1.29
N LYS A 382 -15.33 -5.24 -0.03
CA LYS A 382 -16.58 -5.09 -0.79
C LYS A 382 -17.73 -5.91 -0.19
N ASN A 383 -17.43 -7.11 0.32
CA ASN A 383 -18.36 -8.02 1.02
C ASN A 383 -17.83 -8.29 2.43
N SER A 384 -17.76 -7.27 3.30
CA SER A 384 -17.15 -7.36 4.61
C SER A 384 -17.94 -8.23 5.58
N LYS A 385 -17.35 -9.33 6.03
CA LYS A 385 -17.87 -10.20 7.10
C LYS A 385 -17.84 -9.50 8.47
N VAL A 386 -16.88 -8.59 8.67
CA VAL A 386 -16.81 -7.73 9.87
C VAL A 386 -18.09 -6.91 9.99
N ILE A 387 -18.48 -6.19 8.94
CA ILE A 387 -19.72 -5.39 8.95
C ILE A 387 -20.94 -6.27 9.12
N MET A 388 -21.00 -7.43 8.48
CA MET A 388 -22.13 -8.35 8.64
C MET A 388 -22.27 -8.83 10.10
N ALA A 389 -21.15 -9.08 10.80
CA ALA A 389 -21.18 -9.43 12.22
C ALA A 389 -21.67 -8.27 13.11
N LEU A 390 -21.31 -7.03 12.78
CA LEU A 390 -21.78 -5.82 13.49
C LEU A 390 -23.28 -5.59 13.28
N ILE A 391 -23.76 -5.75 12.05
CA ILE A 391 -25.20 -5.68 11.72
C ILE A 391 -25.96 -6.77 12.50
N CYS A 392 -25.45 -8.01 12.50
CA CYS A 392 -26.03 -9.10 13.28
C CYS A 392 -26.09 -8.74 14.77
N ALA A 393 -25.05 -8.12 15.33
CA ALA A 393 -25.03 -7.67 16.72
C ALA A 393 -26.13 -6.62 16.99
N ALA A 394 -26.27 -5.61 16.12
CA ALA A 394 -27.30 -4.58 16.26
C ALA A 394 -28.71 -5.17 16.20
N LEU A 395 -28.98 -6.06 15.24
CA LEU A 395 -30.26 -6.76 15.10
C LEU A 395 -30.56 -7.66 16.32
N ASN A 396 -29.54 -8.19 17.00
CA ASN A 396 -29.68 -8.92 18.27
C ASN A 396 -29.75 -8.00 19.51
N GLY A 397 -30.01 -6.70 19.33
CA GLY A 397 -30.22 -5.74 20.40
C GLY A 397 -28.95 -5.27 21.11
N LYS A 398 -27.75 -5.50 20.55
CA LYS A 398 -26.50 -4.96 21.09
C LYS A 398 -26.36 -3.49 20.68
N LYS A 399 -25.81 -2.65 21.56
CA LYS A 399 -25.44 -1.29 21.23
C LYS A 399 -24.16 -1.30 20.41
N VAL A 400 -24.24 -1.00 19.12
CA VAL A 400 -23.07 -0.97 18.22
C VAL A 400 -22.72 0.46 17.85
N THR A 401 -21.44 0.83 17.99
CA THR A 401 -20.89 2.13 17.54
C THR A 401 -19.74 1.86 16.60
N ALA A 402 -19.80 2.39 15.38
CA ALA A 402 -18.76 2.30 14.38
C ALA A 402 -18.20 3.70 14.07
N ILE A 403 -16.90 3.89 14.26
CA ILE A 403 -16.18 5.10 13.86
C ILE A 403 -15.60 4.83 12.47
N VAL A 404 -16.11 5.51 11.44
CA VAL A 404 -15.73 5.28 10.04
C VAL A 404 -14.92 6.45 9.51
N GLU A 405 -13.71 6.19 9.02
CA GLU A 405 -12.87 7.18 8.35
C GLU A 405 -13.32 7.34 6.89
N LEU A 406 -13.98 8.44 6.56
CA LEU A 406 -14.45 8.69 5.19
C LEU A 406 -13.33 9.10 4.23
N LEU A 407 -12.26 9.74 4.73
CA LEU A 407 -11.15 10.23 3.93
C LEU A 407 -10.07 9.16 3.69
N ALA A 408 -10.45 7.87 3.71
CA ALA A 408 -9.58 6.79 3.28
C ALA A 408 -9.41 6.88 1.75
N ARG A 409 -8.25 7.36 1.29
CA ARG A 409 -7.98 7.62 -0.14
C ARG A 409 -8.34 6.41 -1.00
N PHE A 410 -9.11 6.67 -2.07
CA PHE A 410 -9.59 5.70 -3.06
C PHE A 410 -10.66 4.71 -2.57
N ASP A 411 -11.04 4.74 -1.28
CA ASP A 411 -12.09 3.89 -0.70
C ASP A 411 -13.31 4.70 -0.24
N GLU A 412 -13.34 5.99 -0.53
CA GLU A 412 -14.36 6.91 -0.03
C GLU A 412 -15.79 6.45 -0.38
N SER A 413 -16.03 6.07 -1.63
CA SER A 413 -17.36 5.61 -2.10
C SER A 413 -17.78 4.31 -1.42
N SER A 414 -16.85 3.38 -1.19
CA SER A 414 -17.11 2.13 -0.47
C SER A 414 -17.49 2.39 0.99
N ASN A 415 -16.71 3.26 1.66
CA ASN A 415 -16.97 3.59 3.06
C ASN A 415 -18.31 4.34 3.25
N ILE A 416 -18.70 5.21 2.32
CA ILE A 416 -20.01 5.88 2.31
C ILE A 416 -21.13 4.84 2.22
N ASN A 417 -21.06 3.92 1.27
CA ASN A 417 -22.07 2.89 1.08
C ASN A 417 -22.25 2.01 2.33
N TRP A 418 -21.14 1.57 2.94
CA TRP A 418 -21.20 0.78 4.16
C TRP A 418 -21.71 1.58 5.37
N ALA A 419 -21.35 2.87 5.48
CA ALA A 419 -21.88 3.75 6.53
C ALA A 419 -23.41 3.86 6.47
N THR A 420 -23.97 3.96 5.27
CA THR A 420 -25.43 3.99 5.07
C THR A 420 -26.06 2.66 5.52
N LYS A 421 -25.56 1.52 5.03
CA LYS A 421 -26.08 0.20 5.41
C LYS A 421 -26.02 -0.07 6.92
N MET A 422 -24.97 0.39 7.59
CA MET A 422 -24.84 0.26 9.05
C MET A 422 -25.88 1.11 9.79
N ARG A 423 -26.12 2.35 9.33
CA ARG A 423 -27.15 3.21 9.91
C ARG A 423 -28.56 2.62 9.76
N ASP A 424 -28.87 2.07 8.58
CA ASP A 424 -30.16 1.41 8.30
C ASP A 424 -30.39 0.21 9.23
N ALA A 425 -29.32 -0.45 9.68
CA ALA A 425 -29.36 -1.54 10.66
C ALA A 425 -29.38 -1.07 12.13
N GLY A 426 -29.48 0.24 12.38
CA GLY A 426 -29.53 0.80 13.74
C GLY A 426 -28.16 0.98 14.43
N ILE A 427 -27.05 0.88 13.70
CA ILE A 427 -25.71 1.12 14.23
C ILE A 427 -25.44 2.62 14.32
N LYS A 428 -24.92 3.09 15.47
CA LYS A 428 -24.42 4.46 15.61
C LYS A 428 -23.15 4.61 14.78
N VAL A 429 -23.22 5.31 13.65
CA VAL A 429 -22.07 5.56 12.77
C VAL A 429 -21.59 6.99 12.96
N ILE A 430 -20.31 7.14 13.35
CA ILE A 430 -19.60 8.41 13.48
C ILE A 430 -18.59 8.52 12.35
N LEU A 431 -18.64 9.64 11.62
CA LEU A 431 -17.87 9.86 10.41
C LEU A 431 -16.61 10.69 10.72
N GLY A 432 -15.58 10.02 11.24
CA GLY A 432 -14.31 10.65 11.55
C GLY A 432 -14.35 11.75 12.61
N ILE A 433 -13.27 12.51 12.72
CA ILE A 433 -13.14 13.72 13.54
C ILE A 433 -12.61 14.83 12.64
N GLU A 434 -13.20 16.01 12.73
CA GLU A 434 -12.72 17.17 11.96
C GLU A 434 -11.26 17.49 12.31
N GLY A 435 -10.41 17.64 11.28
CA GLY A 435 -8.98 17.94 11.45
C GLY A 435 -8.09 16.75 11.82
N LEU A 436 -8.65 15.59 12.20
CA LEU A 436 -7.89 14.39 12.55
C LEU A 436 -8.36 13.17 11.74
N LYS A 437 -7.42 12.36 11.25
CA LYS A 437 -7.75 11.06 10.64
C LYS A 437 -7.74 9.95 11.67
N VAL A 438 -8.81 9.15 11.72
CA VAL A 438 -8.88 7.97 12.59
C VAL A 438 -8.12 6.83 11.93
N HIS A 439 -6.93 6.53 12.45
CA HIS A 439 -6.08 5.47 11.89
C HIS A 439 -5.76 4.34 12.87
N SER A 440 -6.19 4.46 14.13
CA SER A 440 -6.14 3.36 15.11
C SER A 440 -7.06 2.21 14.68
N LYS A 441 -6.68 0.98 14.97
CA LYS A 441 -7.45 -0.23 14.68
C LYS A 441 -7.84 -0.86 16.01
N LEU A 442 -9.01 -0.46 16.48
CA LEU A 442 -9.52 -0.79 17.80
C LEU A 442 -10.92 -1.41 17.71
N ALA A 443 -11.15 -2.42 18.53
CA ALA A 443 -12.50 -2.87 18.87
C ALA A 443 -12.61 -3.02 20.37
N HIS A 444 -13.74 -2.61 20.94
CA HIS A 444 -14.06 -2.73 22.36
C HIS A 444 -15.38 -3.47 22.51
N ILE A 445 -15.38 -4.56 23.28
CA ILE A 445 -16.55 -5.39 23.55
C ILE A 445 -16.89 -5.25 25.04
N THR A 446 -18.02 -4.61 25.29
CA THR A 446 -18.54 -4.44 26.66
C THR A 446 -19.37 -5.65 27.06
N ALA A 447 -18.96 -6.36 28.10
CA ALA A 447 -19.65 -7.55 28.58
C ALA A 447 -19.76 -7.59 30.13
N ARG A 448 -20.78 -8.30 30.65
CA ARG A 448 -21.10 -8.29 32.09
C ARG A 448 -19.96 -8.76 33.00
N LYS A 449 -19.19 -9.76 32.57
CA LYS A 449 -18.11 -10.39 33.36
C LYS A 449 -16.70 -9.87 33.04
N GLY A 450 -16.58 -8.72 32.39
CA GLY A 450 -15.32 -8.11 32.03
C GLY A 450 -15.27 -7.80 30.50
N ASN A 451 -14.81 -6.62 30.20
CA ASN A 451 -14.71 -6.11 28.85
C ASN A 451 -13.46 -6.67 28.15
N ILE A 452 -13.47 -6.63 26.82
CA ILE A 452 -12.36 -7.05 25.96
C ILE A 452 -12.01 -5.92 25.01
N ALA A 453 -10.71 -5.75 24.75
CA ALA A 453 -10.19 -4.89 23.69
C ALA A 453 -9.44 -5.71 22.65
N CYS A 454 -9.61 -5.33 21.38
CA CYS A 454 -8.79 -5.78 20.27
C CYS A 454 -8.02 -4.59 19.70
N ILE A 455 -6.69 -4.71 19.61
CA ILE A 455 -5.80 -3.67 19.11
C ILE A 455 -4.99 -4.25 17.95
N GLY A 456 -5.22 -3.69 16.74
CA GLY A 456 -4.56 -4.14 15.52
C GLY A 456 -3.45 -3.22 15.05
N THR A 457 -2.42 -3.77 14.41
CA THR A 457 -1.45 -2.99 13.62
C THR A 457 -1.99 -2.65 12.25
N GLY A 458 -2.83 -3.51 11.68
CA GLY A 458 -3.48 -3.39 10.39
C GLY A 458 -4.99 -3.26 10.45
N ASN A 459 -5.59 -2.89 9.31
CA ASN A 459 -7.04 -2.70 9.20
C ASN A 459 -7.79 -4.02 9.44
N PHE A 460 -8.97 -3.93 10.03
CA PHE A 460 -9.89 -5.06 10.14
C PHE A 460 -10.57 -5.32 8.79
N HIS A 461 -9.79 -5.85 7.85
CA HIS A 461 -10.17 -6.01 6.46
C HIS A 461 -9.69 -7.37 5.94
N GLU A 462 -10.63 -8.21 5.53
CA GLU A 462 -10.41 -9.60 5.16
C GLU A 462 -9.39 -9.77 4.02
N GLY A 463 -9.47 -8.93 2.99
CA GLY A 463 -8.57 -9.02 1.85
C GLY A 463 -7.14 -8.63 2.19
N THR A 464 -6.93 -7.55 2.97
CA THR A 464 -5.57 -7.16 3.36
C THR A 464 -4.93 -8.15 4.32
N ALA A 465 -5.73 -8.80 5.15
CA ALA A 465 -5.27 -9.83 6.08
C ALA A 465 -4.68 -11.09 5.41
N THR A 466 -4.89 -11.29 4.10
CA THR A 466 -4.28 -12.39 3.35
C THR A 466 -2.91 -12.04 2.75
N VAL A 467 -2.54 -10.76 2.74
CA VAL A 467 -1.31 -10.28 2.08
C VAL A 467 -0.44 -9.37 2.94
N TYR A 468 -0.97 -8.81 4.05
CA TYR A 468 -0.24 -7.91 4.96
C TYR A 468 0.15 -8.65 6.24
N THR A 469 1.41 -8.48 6.68
CA THR A 469 1.82 -9.00 7.99
C THR A 469 1.33 -8.05 9.07
N ASP A 470 0.30 -8.45 9.81
CA ASP A 470 -0.30 -7.64 10.86
C ASP A 470 -0.65 -8.46 12.10
N PHE A 471 -0.48 -7.85 13.26
CA PHE A 471 -0.93 -8.42 14.53
C PHE A 471 -2.27 -7.83 14.96
N THR A 472 -3.06 -8.65 15.62
CA THR A 472 -4.21 -8.22 16.42
C THR A 472 -4.06 -8.82 17.84
N LEU A 473 -3.84 -7.96 18.83
CA LEU A 473 -3.91 -8.31 20.24
C LEU A 473 -5.36 -8.32 20.69
N MET A 474 -5.78 -9.39 21.35
CA MET A 474 -7.07 -9.52 22.03
C MET A 474 -6.79 -9.67 23.53
N THR A 475 -7.24 -8.74 24.35
CA THR A 475 -6.92 -8.66 25.77
C THR A 475 -8.12 -8.31 26.64
N ALA A 476 -8.12 -8.83 27.85
CA ALA A 476 -9.01 -8.40 28.93
C ALA A 476 -8.26 -7.67 30.06
N HIS A 477 -7.00 -7.27 29.82
CA HIS A 477 -6.23 -6.51 30.81
C HIS A 477 -6.93 -5.18 31.11
N LYS A 478 -7.41 -5.04 32.37
CA LYS A 478 -8.29 -3.93 32.77
C LYS A 478 -7.78 -2.55 32.34
N GLY A 479 -6.51 -2.23 32.63
CA GLY A 479 -5.93 -0.92 32.31
C GLY A 479 -5.90 -0.62 30.81
N ILE A 480 -5.64 -1.63 29.96
CA ILE A 480 -5.65 -1.47 28.50
C ILE A 480 -7.08 -1.29 27.99
N VAL A 481 -8.01 -2.13 28.48
CA VAL A 481 -9.41 -2.11 28.06
C VAL A 481 -10.09 -0.78 28.42
N ASP A 482 -9.88 -0.29 29.66
CA ASP A 482 -10.44 0.98 30.13
C ASP A 482 -9.89 2.17 29.29
N GLU A 483 -8.61 2.12 28.92
CA GLU A 483 -8.01 3.17 28.07
C GLU A 483 -8.42 3.08 26.61
N VAL A 484 -8.68 1.88 26.06
CA VAL A 484 -9.29 1.72 24.74
C VAL A 484 -10.70 2.33 24.73
N GLU A 485 -11.49 2.14 25.79
CA GLU A 485 -12.78 2.80 25.93
C GLU A 485 -12.63 4.33 25.95
N SER A 486 -11.66 4.85 26.68
CA SER A 486 -11.34 6.30 26.71
C SER A 486 -10.92 6.85 25.35
N VAL A 487 -10.24 6.04 24.50
CA VAL A 487 -9.98 6.43 23.11
C VAL A 487 -11.29 6.55 22.33
N PHE A 488 -12.24 5.61 22.49
CA PHE A 488 -13.55 5.71 21.84
C PHE A 488 -14.35 6.91 22.36
N ASP A 489 -14.28 7.23 23.64
CA ASP A 489 -14.96 8.41 24.21
C ASP A 489 -14.38 9.69 23.60
N PHE A 490 -13.06 9.79 23.43
CA PHE A 490 -12.43 10.87 22.68
C PHE A 490 -12.88 10.92 21.22
N LEU A 491 -12.99 9.79 20.53
CA LEU A 491 -13.48 9.71 19.15
C LEU A 491 -14.96 10.13 19.02
N GLU A 492 -15.76 9.88 20.05
CA GLU A 492 -17.17 10.30 20.12
C GLU A 492 -17.34 11.77 20.53
N GLN A 493 -16.43 12.27 21.36
CA GLN A 493 -16.46 13.61 21.94
C GLN A 493 -15.03 14.20 21.95
N PRO A 494 -14.58 14.81 20.83
CA PRO A 494 -13.18 15.26 20.66
C PRO A 494 -12.71 16.35 21.62
N TYR A 495 -13.61 17.00 22.34
CA TYR A 495 -13.26 17.96 23.38
C TYR A 495 -12.78 17.32 24.70
N LEU A 496 -12.99 16.01 24.86
CA LEU A 496 -12.40 15.27 25.97
C LEU A 496 -10.89 15.15 25.76
N ASN A 497 -10.13 15.30 26.84
CA ASN A 497 -8.68 15.17 26.83
C ASN A 497 -8.25 14.07 27.81
N PRO A 498 -8.46 12.79 27.47
CA PRO A 498 -8.12 11.69 28.36
C PRO A 498 -6.61 11.56 28.54
N THR A 499 -6.20 11.08 29.71
CA THR A 499 -4.81 10.74 30.02
C THR A 499 -4.63 9.21 29.94
N PHE A 500 -3.48 8.78 29.39
CA PHE A 500 -3.19 7.38 29.17
C PHE A 500 -1.93 6.96 29.96
N LYS A 501 -2.05 5.89 30.75
CA LYS A 501 -0.95 5.28 31.52
C LYS A 501 -0.37 4.08 30.78
N GLN A 502 -1.23 3.30 30.16
CA GLN A 502 -0.90 2.07 29.44
C GLN A 502 -0.64 2.37 27.95
N LEU A 503 -1.61 2.97 27.30
CA LEU A 503 -1.54 3.24 25.87
C LEU A 503 -0.66 4.45 25.56
N ILE A 504 -0.05 4.42 24.38
CA ILE A 504 0.64 5.57 23.79
C ILE A 504 -0.21 6.09 22.63
N VAL A 505 -0.89 7.21 22.84
CA VAL A 505 -1.92 7.71 21.93
C VAL A 505 -1.46 9.00 21.23
N ALA A 506 -1.66 9.08 19.92
CA ALA A 506 -1.52 10.29 19.12
C ALA A 506 -2.92 10.90 18.84
N PRO A 507 -2.99 12.24 18.65
CA PRO A 507 -1.89 13.22 18.60
C PRO A 507 -1.41 13.71 19.97
N GLN A 508 -2.07 13.34 21.07
CA GLN A 508 -1.88 13.95 22.39
C GLN A 508 -0.44 13.80 22.93
N TYR A 509 0.06 12.55 23.03
CA TYR A 509 1.28 12.29 23.81
C TYR A 509 2.30 11.40 23.09
N MET A 510 1.99 10.81 21.94
CA MET A 510 2.80 9.74 21.36
C MET A 510 4.26 10.18 21.13
N ARG A 511 4.53 11.29 20.44
CA ARG A 511 5.90 11.74 20.18
C ARG A 511 6.68 11.97 21.48
N LYS A 512 6.06 12.63 22.47
CA LYS A 512 6.68 12.90 23.76
C LYS A 512 7.05 11.61 24.51
N LYS A 513 6.15 10.63 24.47
CA LYS A 513 6.37 9.32 25.12
C LYS A 513 7.46 8.51 24.44
N LEU A 514 7.50 8.49 23.09
CA LEU A 514 8.56 7.84 22.32
C LEU A 514 9.93 8.45 22.61
N ILE A 515 10.04 9.78 22.62
CA ILE A 515 11.26 10.50 22.98
C ILE A 515 11.69 10.15 24.43
N SER A 516 10.74 10.02 25.35
CA SER A 516 11.01 9.61 26.75
C SER A 516 11.54 8.18 26.84
N LEU A 517 10.98 7.23 26.09
CA LEU A 517 11.45 5.84 26.05
C LEU A 517 12.90 5.77 25.49
N ILE A 518 13.18 6.47 24.39
CA ILE A 518 14.55 6.55 23.85
C ILE A 518 15.51 7.20 24.84
N LYS A 519 15.06 8.23 25.59
CA LYS A 519 15.87 8.86 26.63
C LYS A 519 16.21 7.89 27.76
N THR A 520 15.25 7.05 28.17
CA THR A 520 15.52 5.99 29.18
C THR A 520 16.66 5.07 28.72
N GLU A 521 16.69 4.67 27.44
CA GLU A 521 17.80 3.86 26.93
C GLU A 521 19.13 4.62 26.91
N ILE A 522 19.14 5.92 26.64
CA ILE A 522 20.33 6.77 26.73
C ILE A 522 20.85 6.79 28.17
N ASP A 523 19.96 6.97 29.14
CA ASP A 523 20.33 7.04 30.55
C ASP A 523 20.84 5.67 31.03
N ASN A 524 20.20 4.56 30.63
CA ASN A 524 20.65 3.19 30.91
C ASN A 524 22.05 2.91 30.32
N ALA A 525 22.29 3.30 29.07
CA ALA A 525 23.59 3.11 28.42
C ALA A 525 24.73 3.85 29.17
N LYS A 526 24.47 5.09 29.61
CA LYS A 526 25.42 5.88 30.40
C LYS A 526 25.71 5.26 31.78
N GLU A 527 24.74 4.54 32.35
CA GLU A 527 24.87 3.82 33.62
C GLU A 527 25.47 2.41 33.44
N GLY A 528 25.82 1.99 32.21
CA GLY A 528 26.37 0.66 31.93
C GLY A 528 25.34 -0.47 32.01
N LYS A 529 24.04 -0.15 32.02
CA LYS A 529 22.94 -1.11 32.01
C LYS A 529 22.63 -1.57 30.59
N PRO A 530 21.95 -2.72 30.41
CA PRO A 530 21.45 -3.11 29.08
C PRO A 530 20.62 -2.00 28.42
N ALA A 531 21.01 -1.59 27.21
CA ALA A 531 20.40 -0.49 26.49
C ALA A 531 20.36 -0.79 24.99
N TYR A 532 19.18 -1.08 24.47
CA TYR A 532 18.96 -1.29 23.04
C TYR A 532 17.52 -0.98 22.63
N ILE A 533 17.34 -0.73 21.32
CA ILE A 533 16.04 -0.52 20.70
C ILE A 533 15.92 -1.45 19.49
N LEU A 534 14.93 -2.33 19.50
CA LEU A 534 14.54 -3.12 18.34
C LEU A 534 13.20 -2.60 17.84
N CYS A 535 13.12 -2.22 16.57
CA CYS A 535 11.92 -1.65 16.02
C CYS A 535 11.62 -2.19 14.63
N LYS A 536 10.38 -2.64 14.41
CA LYS A 536 9.82 -2.93 13.11
C LYS A 536 8.73 -1.91 12.82
N ILE A 537 8.82 -1.22 11.67
CA ILE A 537 7.96 -0.09 11.35
C ILE A 537 7.92 0.13 9.83
N ASN A 538 6.90 0.82 9.32
CA ASN A 538 6.88 1.08 7.88
C ASN A 538 7.68 2.33 7.48
N HIS A 539 7.62 3.39 8.28
CA HIS A 539 8.27 4.66 7.93
C HIS A 539 8.90 5.36 9.12
N ILE A 540 10.12 5.88 8.94
CA ILE A 540 10.84 6.73 9.90
C ILE A 540 11.21 8.04 9.18
N VAL A 541 10.48 9.14 9.50
CA VAL A 541 10.63 10.44 8.82
C VAL A 541 10.61 11.62 9.81
N ASP A 542 10.10 11.43 11.04
CA ASP A 542 10.04 12.50 12.04
C ASP A 542 11.44 12.90 12.50
N SER A 543 11.82 14.16 12.20
CA SER A 543 13.16 14.67 12.47
C SER A 543 13.52 14.68 13.96
N LYS A 544 12.54 14.90 14.86
CA LYS A 544 12.78 14.93 16.30
C LYS A 544 13.09 13.54 16.85
N ILE A 545 12.39 12.52 16.34
CA ILE A 545 12.67 11.12 16.70
C ILE A 545 14.02 10.70 16.12
N ILE A 546 14.32 11.01 14.86
CA ILE A 546 15.62 10.69 14.22
C ILE A 546 16.77 11.33 15.00
N GLU A 547 16.67 12.60 15.35
CA GLU A 547 17.68 13.28 16.16
C GLU A 547 17.87 12.59 17.52
N LYS A 548 16.80 12.12 18.15
CA LYS A 548 16.86 11.42 19.42
C LYS A 548 17.51 10.04 19.30
N LEU A 549 17.28 9.32 18.18
CA LEU A 549 17.96 8.06 17.87
C LEU A 549 19.46 8.27 17.65
N TYR A 550 19.87 9.36 16.99
CA TYR A 550 21.31 9.70 16.86
C TYR A 550 21.96 10.00 18.21
N GLN A 551 21.25 10.72 19.10
CA GLN A 551 21.73 10.94 20.46
C GLN A 551 21.87 9.60 21.23
N ALA A 552 20.96 8.66 21.01
CA ALA A 552 21.01 7.32 21.63
C ALA A 552 22.18 6.52 21.08
N SER A 553 22.40 6.51 19.76
CA SER A 553 23.57 5.88 19.14
C SER A 553 24.90 6.42 19.72
N ASN A 554 25.02 7.75 19.82
CA ASN A 554 26.21 8.39 20.40
C ASN A 554 26.41 8.10 21.90
N ALA A 555 25.36 7.72 22.61
CA ALA A 555 25.44 7.27 24.00
C ALA A 555 25.77 5.76 24.15
N GLY A 556 25.90 5.03 23.05
CA GLY A 556 26.22 3.60 23.04
C GLY A 556 24.99 2.67 23.00
N VAL A 557 23.79 3.20 22.79
CA VAL A 557 22.57 2.38 22.62
C VAL A 557 22.63 1.63 21.28
N VAL A 558 22.47 0.31 21.28
CA VAL A 558 22.37 -0.52 20.08
C VAL A 558 20.95 -0.39 19.48
N ILE A 559 20.84 0.02 18.23
CA ILE A 559 19.57 0.26 17.59
C ILE A 559 19.48 -0.58 16.32
N LYS A 560 18.50 -1.50 16.25
CA LYS A 560 18.23 -2.33 15.09
C LYS A 560 16.82 -2.09 14.57
N LEU A 561 16.71 -1.74 13.31
CA LEU A 561 15.48 -1.27 12.69
C LEU A 561 15.11 -2.14 11.48
N LEU A 562 13.86 -2.55 11.39
CA LEU A 562 13.24 -3.12 10.20
C LEU A 562 12.30 -2.07 9.61
N VAL A 563 12.70 -1.40 8.52
CA VAL A 563 11.96 -0.28 7.92
C VAL A 563 11.57 -0.63 6.49
N ARG A 564 10.31 -0.97 6.27
CA ARG A 564 9.83 -1.37 4.94
C ARG A 564 9.91 -0.24 3.91
N GLY A 565 9.44 0.95 4.25
CA GLY A 565 9.22 2.06 3.31
C GLY A 565 10.23 3.20 3.48
N ASN A 566 9.72 4.42 3.65
CA ASN A 566 10.56 5.61 3.77
C ASN A 566 11.39 5.60 5.05
N CYS A 567 12.68 5.79 4.90
CA CYS A 567 13.60 5.98 6.01
C CYS A 567 14.43 7.25 5.73
N SER A 568 14.15 8.31 6.48
CA SER A 568 14.95 9.53 6.41
C SER A 568 16.22 9.47 7.28
N LEU A 569 16.35 8.45 8.13
CA LEU A 569 17.51 8.20 8.95
C LEU A 569 18.66 7.66 8.09
N ILE A 570 19.88 8.10 8.38
CA ILE A 570 21.13 7.64 7.75
C ILE A 570 21.86 6.78 8.78
N THR A 571 22.23 5.54 8.44
CA THR A 571 22.91 4.62 9.35
C THR A 571 24.40 4.55 9.12
N GLY A 572 25.16 4.05 10.09
CA GLY A 572 26.58 3.73 9.95
C GLY A 572 27.52 4.95 9.86
N VAL A 573 27.07 6.16 10.19
CA VAL A 573 27.90 7.36 10.14
C VAL A 573 28.64 7.54 11.47
N PRO A 574 30.00 7.62 11.47
CA PRO A 574 30.80 7.84 12.66
C PRO A 574 30.34 9.08 13.46
N LYS A 575 30.26 8.96 14.77
CA LYS A 575 29.81 10.03 15.70
C LYS A 575 28.39 10.54 15.46
N GLN A 576 27.58 9.77 14.73
CA GLN A 576 26.17 10.10 14.50
C GLN A 576 25.29 8.85 14.67
N SER A 577 25.53 7.81 13.88
CA SER A 577 24.64 6.66 13.78
C SER A 577 25.40 5.33 13.64
N GLU A 578 26.62 5.25 14.16
CA GLU A 578 27.49 4.07 14.08
C GLU A 578 26.89 2.82 14.76
N ASN A 579 26.03 3.02 15.77
CA ASN A 579 25.34 1.94 16.48
C ASN A 579 23.89 1.72 15.96
N ILE A 580 23.57 2.23 14.77
CA ILE A 580 22.25 2.06 14.13
C ILE A 580 22.40 1.21 12.89
N GLU A 581 21.65 0.10 12.85
CA GLU A 581 21.46 -0.73 11.67
C GLU A 581 20.01 -0.64 11.23
N ALA A 582 19.76 -0.54 9.92
CA ALA A 582 18.41 -0.58 9.37
C ALA A 582 18.35 -1.49 8.14
N LEU A 583 17.37 -2.39 8.12
CA LEU A 583 17.05 -3.28 7.02
C LEU A 583 15.64 -3.05 6.53
N GLY A 584 15.38 -3.33 5.27
CA GLY A 584 14.04 -3.28 4.68
C GLY A 584 13.75 -4.56 3.92
N ILE A 585 12.62 -5.18 4.21
CA ILE A 585 12.20 -6.44 3.60
C ILE A 585 11.07 -6.15 2.62
N ILE A 586 11.24 -6.62 1.38
CA ILE A 586 10.20 -6.70 0.35
C ILE A 586 10.14 -8.17 -0.04
N ASP A 587 9.00 -8.80 0.18
CA ASP A 587 8.82 -10.21 -0.06
C ASP A 587 7.35 -10.51 -0.42
N ARG A 588 6.98 -11.77 -0.42
CA ARG A 588 5.65 -12.33 -0.70
C ARG A 588 4.52 -11.59 0.02
N TYR A 589 4.69 -11.30 1.32
CA TYR A 589 3.76 -10.54 2.12
C TYR A 589 4.27 -9.12 2.33
N LEU A 590 3.35 -8.16 2.37
CA LEU A 590 3.69 -6.79 2.66
C LEU A 590 3.96 -6.64 4.17
N GLU A 591 5.19 -6.32 4.53
CA GLU A 591 5.59 -6.04 5.90
C GLU A 591 4.86 -4.79 6.41
N HIS A 592 4.00 -4.96 7.42
CA HIS A 592 3.10 -3.88 7.84
C HIS A 592 2.98 -3.68 9.34
N CYS A 593 3.22 -4.69 10.15
CA CYS A 593 3.15 -4.56 11.61
C CYS A 593 4.16 -3.54 12.15
N ARG A 594 3.82 -2.88 13.27
CA ARG A 594 4.70 -1.98 14.00
C ARG A 594 4.90 -2.55 15.40
N ILE A 595 6.16 -2.85 15.69
CA ILE A 595 6.61 -3.45 16.94
C ILE A 595 7.78 -2.62 17.46
N MET A 596 7.78 -2.33 18.76
CA MET A 596 8.90 -1.67 19.43
C MET A 596 9.27 -2.47 20.68
N ILE A 597 10.57 -2.73 20.86
CA ILE A 597 11.13 -3.37 22.05
C ILE A 597 12.24 -2.48 22.57
N PHE A 598 12.17 -2.11 23.84
CA PHE A 598 13.18 -1.32 24.56
C PHE A 598 13.76 -2.20 25.66
N ALA A 599 15.11 -2.18 25.80
CA ALA A 599 15.82 -2.95 26.82
C ALA A 599 15.44 -2.56 28.26
N ASN A 600 15.17 -1.27 28.48
CA ASN A 600 14.73 -0.72 29.77
C ASN A 600 15.56 -1.19 30.96
N GLY A 601 16.91 -1.22 30.78
CA GLY A 601 17.83 -1.64 31.84
C GLY A 601 17.82 -3.14 32.18
N GLY A 602 17.24 -3.97 31.30
CA GLY A 602 17.09 -5.44 31.48
C GLY A 602 15.65 -5.93 31.68
N GLU A 603 14.71 -5.00 31.93
CA GLU A 603 13.28 -5.30 32.03
C GLU A 603 12.59 -4.89 30.72
N GLU A 604 12.75 -5.69 29.66
CA GLU A 604 12.28 -5.38 28.32
C GLU A 604 10.81 -4.90 28.28
N ARG A 605 10.56 -3.84 27.51
CA ARG A 605 9.22 -3.31 27.29
C ARG A 605 8.83 -3.49 25.82
N TYR A 606 7.70 -4.11 25.61
CA TYR A 606 7.16 -4.47 24.31
C TYR A 606 5.93 -3.64 23.98
N PHE A 607 5.87 -3.10 22.76
CA PHE A 607 4.75 -2.32 22.26
C PHE A 607 4.35 -2.76 20.87
N LEU A 608 3.04 -2.75 20.62
CA LEU A 608 2.41 -3.08 19.34
C LEU A 608 1.45 -1.96 18.96
N GLY A 609 1.40 -1.52 17.69
CA GLY A 609 0.50 -0.43 17.34
C GLY A 609 0.36 -0.09 15.87
N SER A 610 -0.32 1.04 15.61
CA SER A 610 -0.73 1.46 14.27
C SER A 610 0.12 2.57 13.67
N ALA A 611 0.93 3.28 14.47
CA ALA A 611 1.63 4.48 14.04
C ALA A 611 2.98 4.20 13.35
N ASP A 612 3.25 4.95 12.31
CA ASP A 612 4.62 5.15 11.82
C ASP A 612 5.23 6.42 12.45
N TRP A 613 6.55 6.54 12.45
CA TRP A 613 7.23 7.72 12.98
C TRP A 613 7.31 8.82 11.91
N MET A 614 6.15 9.37 11.61
CA MET A 614 5.95 10.44 10.64
C MET A 614 5.10 11.56 11.25
N LEU A 615 5.33 12.81 10.83
CA LEU A 615 4.57 13.98 11.27
C LEU A 615 3.06 13.74 11.22
N ARG A 616 2.56 13.21 10.08
CA ARG A 616 1.13 12.95 9.89
C ARG A 616 0.54 11.95 10.90
N ASN A 617 1.31 10.92 11.31
CA ASN A 617 0.86 9.93 12.29
C ASN A 617 0.88 10.49 13.71
N LEU A 618 1.89 11.32 14.02
CA LEU A 618 2.13 11.80 15.37
C LEU A 618 1.32 13.04 15.74
N ASP A 619 0.89 13.84 14.74
CA ASP A 619 0.24 15.13 14.96
C ASP A 619 -1.18 15.26 14.36
N PHE A 620 -1.50 14.48 13.29
CA PHE A 620 -2.73 14.65 12.52
C PHE A 620 -3.58 13.38 12.42
N ARG A 621 -3.22 12.34 13.19
CA ARG A 621 -3.98 11.09 13.23
C ARG A 621 -4.22 10.61 14.64
N VAL A 622 -5.33 9.91 14.83
CA VAL A 622 -5.53 9.12 16.03
C VAL A 622 -4.89 7.76 15.82
N GLU A 623 -3.80 7.51 16.53
CA GLU A 623 -2.99 6.29 16.48
C GLU A 623 -2.79 5.76 17.90
N VAL A 624 -2.58 4.46 18.03
CA VAL A 624 -2.40 3.81 19.32
C VAL A 624 -1.26 2.80 19.27
N TYR A 625 -0.38 2.82 20.29
CA TYR A 625 0.46 1.69 20.69
C TYR A 625 -0.01 1.16 22.02
N THR A 626 -0.09 -0.16 22.16
CA THR A 626 -0.40 -0.88 23.41
C THR A 626 0.84 -1.61 23.90
N PRO A 627 1.08 -1.66 25.23
CA PRO A 627 2.06 -2.58 25.79
C PRO A 627 1.58 -4.02 25.63
N VAL A 628 2.52 -4.96 25.57
CA VAL A 628 2.27 -6.40 25.58
C VAL A 628 2.91 -6.98 26.83
N TYR A 629 2.10 -7.53 27.72
CA TYR A 629 2.55 -8.03 29.04
C TYR A 629 2.75 -9.54 29.08
N ASP A 630 1.96 -10.30 28.30
CA ASP A 630 2.10 -11.76 28.23
C ASP A 630 3.45 -12.14 27.64
N THR A 631 4.25 -12.92 28.40
CA THR A 631 5.62 -13.29 28.04
C THR A 631 5.72 -14.18 26.81
N ASP A 632 4.70 -15.01 26.54
CA ASP A 632 4.70 -15.86 25.34
C ASP A 632 4.41 -15.03 24.10
N LEU A 633 3.56 -14.01 24.21
CA LEU A 633 3.30 -13.05 23.14
C LEU A 633 4.51 -12.13 22.89
N GLN A 634 5.23 -11.74 23.95
CA GLN A 634 6.51 -11.00 23.84
C GLN A 634 7.54 -11.80 23.06
N LYS A 635 7.69 -13.09 23.33
CA LYS A 635 8.61 -13.98 22.57
C LYS A 635 8.25 -14.02 21.08
N GLN A 636 6.96 -14.10 20.74
CA GLN A 636 6.54 -14.07 19.33
C GLN A 636 6.93 -12.75 18.65
N LEU A 637 6.72 -11.60 19.29
CA LEU A 637 7.12 -10.30 18.74
C LEU A 637 8.64 -10.22 18.54
N LYS A 638 9.42 -10.70 19.50
CA LYS A 638 10.88 -10.72 19.42
C LYS A 638 11.36 -11.61 18.28
N THR A 639 10.78 -12.82 18.13
CA THR A 639 11.07 -13.74 17.03
C THR A 639 10.83 -13.09 15.66
N VAL A 640 9.73 -12.36 15.49
CA VAL A 640 9.44 -11.65 14.22
C VAL A 640 10.51 -10.63 13.87
N ILE A 641 11.03 -9.89 14.85
CA ILE A 641 12.12 -8.94 14.62
C ILE A 641 13.45 -9.68 14.36
N GLU A 642 13.79 -10.67 15.16
CA GLU A 642 15.04 -11.42 15.03
C GLU A 642 15.12 -12.15 13.69
N PHE A 643 14.03 -12.75 13.22
CA PHE A 643 14.00 -13.40 11.90
C PHE A 643 14.18 -12.38 10.78
N GLY A 644 13.52 -11.21 10.88
CA GLY A 644 13.70 -10.15 9.90
C GLY A 644 15.15 -9.60 9.87
N LEU A 645 15.83 -9.51 11.02
CA LEU A 645 17.23 -9.08 11.11
C LEU A 645 18.22 -10.13 10.57
N LYS A 646 17.85 -11.42 10.62
CA LYS A 646 18.63 -12.53 10.07
C LYS A 646 18.39 -12.76 8.58
N ASP A 647 17.40 -12.13 7.98
CA ASP A 647 17.09 -12.33 6.56
C ASP A 647 18.26 -11.86 5.69
N ASN A 648 18.83 -12.80 4.93
CA ASN A 648 19.92 -12.57 4.00
C ASN A 648 19.55 -12.88 2.54
N VAL A 649 18.25 -13.08 2.25
CA VAL A 649 17.72 -13.38 0.92
C VAL A 649 16.96 -12.19 0.36
N THR A 650 16.08 -11.58 1.16
CA THR A 650 15.20 -10.48 0.73
C THR A 650 15.46 -9.17 1.47
N ALA A 651 16.10 -9.22 2.65
CA ALA A 651 16.41 -8.00 3.39
C ALA A 651 17.51 -7.18 2.71
N ARG A 652 17.28 -5.88 2.62
CA ARG A 652 18.20 -4.92 2.01
C ARG A 652 18.61 -3.85 3.00
N ILE A 653 19.87 -3.43 2.94
CA ILE A 653 20.45 -2.39 3.80
C ILE A 653 19.80 -1.04 3.47
N VAL A 654 19.27 -0.36 4.49
CA VAL A 654 18.62 0.94 4.40
C VAL A 654 19.52 1.98 5.10
N ASP A 655 20.59 2.38 4.40
CA ASP A 655 21.63 3.26 4.92
C ASP A 655 21.48 4.74 4.50
N GLY A 656 20.45 5.06 3.73
CA GLY A 656 20.23 6.40 3.17
C GLY A 656 20.97 6.66 1.86
N SER A 657 21.82 5.75 1.37
CA SER A 657 22.52 5.89 0.09
C SER A 657 21.63 5.61 -1.13
N GLY A 658 20.59 4.78 -0.94
CA GLY A 658 19.73 4.29 -2.00
C GLY A 658 20.31 3.14 -2.82
N LYS A 659 21.44 2.55 -2.41
CA LYS A 659 22.07 1.40 -3.10
C LYS A 659 21.29 0.11 -2.89
N ASN A 660 20.53 -0.02 -1.80
CA ASN A 660 19.69 -1.17 -1.49
C ASN A 660 20.43 -2.52 -1.57
N LEU A 661 21.65 -2.59 -1.06
CA LEU A 661 22.44 -3.82 -1.07
C LEU A 661 21.73 -4.90 -0.24
N ILE A 662 21.77 -6.15 -0.72
CA ILE A 662 21.26 -7.29 0.06
C ILE A 662 22.04 -7.42 1.35
N ASN A 663 21.37 -7.76 2.44
CA ASN A 663 21.98 -8.07 3.74
C ASN A 663 22.68 -9.45 3.67
N TYR A 664 23.73 -9.53 2.84
CA TYR A 664 24.45 -10.77 2.59
C TYR A 664 25.61 -10.91 3.54
N THR A 665 25.63 -12.01 4.28
CA THR A 665 26.79 -12.43 5.09
C THR A 665 27.43 -13.64 4.43
N ALA A 666 28.69 -13.52 4.03
CA ALA A 666 29.42 -14.61 3.40
C ALA A 666 29.45 -15.83 4.34
N ASN A 667 29.15 -17.03 3.82
CA ASN A 667 29.13 -18.31 4.52
C ASN A 667 27.92 -18.58 5.45
N GLU A 668 26.88 -17.76 5.46
CA GLU A 668 25.62 -18.09 6.14
C GLU A 668 24.65 -18.86 5.21
N THR A 669 23.92 -19.79 5.80
CA THR A 669 22.82 -20.48 5.08
C THR A 669 21.74 -19.47 4.68
N PRO A 670 21.13 -19.61 3.47
CA PRO A 670 20.01 -18.75 3.08
C PRO A 670 18.89 -18.78 4.13
N PHE A 671 18.50 -17.59 4.61
CA PHE A 671 17.46 -17.43 5.61
C PHE A 671 16.44 -16.38 5.10
N ARG A 672 15.27 -16.84 4.66
CA ARG A 672 14.18 -15.99 4.20
C ARG A 672 13.15 -15.85 5.34
N SER A 673 13.07 -14.69 5.94
CA SER A 673 12.34 -14.48 7.19
C SER A 673 10.85 -14.86 7.13
N GLN A 674 10.16 -14.61 6.02
CA GLN A 674 8.73 -14.93 5.89
C GLN A 674 8.48 -16.44 5.78
N GLU A 675 9.36 -17.19 5.09
CA GLU A 675 9.30 -18.66 5.05
C GLU A 675 9.61 -19.26 6.43
N GLU A 676 10.63 -18.74 7.11
CA GLU A 676 11.00 -19.24 8.43
C GLU A 676 9.95 -18.92 9.49
N LEU A 677 9.25 -17.77 9.39
CA LEU A 677 8.11 -17.46 10.26
C LEU A 677 6.94 -18.41 10.01
N TYR A 678 6.66 -18.76 8.76
CA TYR A 678 5.63 -19.75 8.45
C TYR A 678 5.98 -21.12 9.07
N ASN A 679 7.23 -21.56 8.88
CA ASN A 679 7.74 -22.81 9.45
C ASN A 679 7.74 -22.79 10.99
N PHE A 680 8.04 -21.64 11.61
CA PHE A 680 7.97 -21.45 13.06
C PHE A 680 6.54 -21.63 13.59
N TYR A 681 5.52 -21.00 12.97
CA TYR A 681 4.13 -21.17 13.40
C TYR A 681 3.65 -22.61 13.17
N LYS A 682 4.03 -23.22 12.06
CA LYS A 682 3.68 -24.62 11.75
C LYS A 682 4.26 -25.58 12.79
N ARG A 683 5.54 -25.45 13.11
CA ARG A 683 6.19 -26.26 14.16
C ARG A 683 5.52 -26.07 15.52
N ASN A 684 5.25 -24.83 15.93
CA ASN A 684 4.59 -24.57 17.21
C ASN A 684 3.19 -25.19 17.28
N TYR A 685 2.45 -25.17 16.18
CA TYR A 685 1.15 -25.84 16.11
C TYR A 685 1.29 -27.38 16.23
N GLU A 686 2.25 -27.97 15.53
CA GLU A 686 2.51 -29.41 15.57
C GLU A 686 3.01 -29.87 16.96
N TYR A 687 3.91 -29.15 17.59
CA TYR A 687 4.41 -29.47 18.95
C TYR A 687 3.31 -29.40 20.02
N SER A 688 2.31 -28.56 19.86
CA SER A 688 1.19 -28.49 20.80
C SER A 688 0.36 -29.79 20.84
N PHE A 689 0.38 -30.62 19.81
CA PHE A 689 -0.24 -31.95 19.83
C PHE A 689 0.57 -32.96 20.67
N ILE A 690 1.91 -32.92 20.53
CA ILE A 690 2.81 -33.85 21.20
C ILE A 690 2.76 -33.66 22.73
N GLU A 691 2.64 -32.42 23.22
CA GLU A 691 2.51 -32.14 24.67
C GLU A 691 1.19 -32.64 25.25
N ILE A 692 0.10 -32.58 24.50
CA ILE A 692 -1.22 -33.08 24.96
C ILE A 692 -1.24 -34.62 24.97
N GLU A 693 -0.70 -35.28 23.97
CA GLU A 693 -0.59 -36.75 23.96
C GLU A 693 0.21 -37.25 25.16
N LYS A 694 1.29 -36.54 25.54
CA LYS A 694 2.08 -36.85 26.76
C LYS A 694 1.36 -36.57 28.07
N GLN A 695 0.33 -35.72 28.10
CA GLN A 695 -0.48 -35.46 29.30
C GLN A 695 -1.67 -36.41 29.44
N ILE A 696 -2.05 -37.10 28.36
CA ILE A 696 -3.16 -38.06 28.31
C ILE A 696 -2.65 -39.49 28.53
N THR A 697 -1.36 -39.76 28.27
CA THR A 697 -0.66 -41.01 28.58
C THR A 697 0.03 -40.93 29.97
#